data_7391800c55254b2057900962517931dd
#
_entry.id   7391800c55254b2057900962517931dd
#
_cell.length_a   1.000
_cell.length_b   1.000
_cell.length_c   1.000
_cell.angle_alpha   90.00
_cell.angle_beta   90.00
_cell.angle_gamma   90.00
#
_symmetry.space_group_name_H-M   'P 1'
#
loop_
_entity.id
_entity.type
_entity.pdbx_description
1 polymer ?
#
loop_
_entity_poly.entity_id
_entity_poly.type
_entity_poly.pdbx_seq_one_letter_code
_entity_poly.pdbx_strand_id
1 'polypeptide(L)'
;MTNSLVDWFNTLPTALLLLSALFGVGWLVLRAAGMRGIRPVALAPTVSALILTADGLFQAAVGKPWGWIPVMATTAILALAAHTMKRLIDRWDPGILLMPEDQREGMTMRTDGGRAERRLFLTVLGFWAFTSLPVILTIPPNAVSQSGDALYHYMQVAIIEREDYASMFNPNAGMFGLTSHAGFYPIVWHQVASLGAWSWRETLIANNVLLLAVALVWYLGLVYLARTALPKVRQAPYLALAASLLAPVFPWRLTYGAALWPYCMAVATCPAVIAMSIECWRRARTLLVVAARDQSASHRGALGRAAMALCAIIPFFVGSCLIHTSAAAMLLWPLFGIILCYAVRSGVRSWRSERRGQAAARWIGALLAVVAVVVFVYLPGPQQHHFGRYTELDWSNLATKLLIPVALNYFGGWAIEWVEIPLTILSLLGAAVCLWRRRSWELVVAWVFSMSLILAAIAPIPVLSSITGLFYRNPHRLKAMTAVLAVLLVVIALDTLRTWLAPVAARICSGLRGALARTGLADSTISMVTRAAAAVIVVILCAPAMVVGSQAIASDVREGYQPVLGDTRFIADEAELAMIRRLPDELPDDAVVIGDPVAGAGYIPILTGMRSVWVFPGQAADDEDGIYLREYFNQIHTDPHVCEILQHHGIKYFYADKDIRFNNSQLSKIRPGLYKVDTSYGFTLIDSGGSASLWRIDVCNG
;
A
#
# COMPACT_ATOMS: atom_id res chain seq x y z
N MET A 1 19.47 -22.15 -1.02
CA MET A 1 18.80 -21.53 -2.20
C MET A 1 17.83 -22.47 -2.92
N THR A 2 18.17 -23.73 -3.16
CA THR A 2 17.26 -24.69 -3.84
C THR A 2 15.98 -24.98 -3.05
N ASN A 3 16.03 -25.07 -1.72
CA ASN A 3 14.87 -25.34 -0.87
C ASN A 3 13.86 -24.14 -0.88
N SER A 4 14.34 -22.91 -0.88
CA SER A 4 13.45 -21.73 -0.85
C SER A 4 12.54 -21.63 -2.08
N LEU A 5 13.03 -21.94 -3.28
CA LEU A 5 12.18 -21.93 -4.49
C LEU A 5 11.11 -23.02 -4.46
N VAL A 6 11.43 -24.20 -3.94
CA VAL A 6 10.46 -25.29 -3.75
C VAL A 6 9.40 -24.89 -2.73
N ASP A 7 9.82 -24.28 -1.62
CA ASP A 7 8.91 -23.81 -0.58
C ASP A 7 7.93 -22.77 -1.14
N TRP A 8 8.42 -21.80 -1.94
CA TRP A 8 7.55 -20.83 -2.61
C TRP A 8 6.63 -21.49 -3.65
N PHE A 9 7.09 -22.50 -4.37
CA PHE A 9 6.25 -23.23 -5.30
C PHE A 9 5.11 -23.96 -4.58
N ASN A 10 5.35 -24.50 -3.40
CA ASN A 10 4.33 -25.15 -2.57
C ASN A 10 3.26 -24.17 -2.07
N THR A 11 3.51 -22.86 -2.07
CA THR A 11 2.48 -21.85 -1.71
C THR A 11 1.56 -21.46 -2.86
N LEU A 12 1.69 -22.10 -4.03
CA LEU A 12 0.86 -21.77 -5.20
C LEU A 12 -0.66 -21.85 -4.91
N PRO A 13 -1.20 -22.86 -4.20
CA PRO A 13 -2.63 -22.88 -3.82
C PRO A 13 -3.03 -21.65 -3.00
N THR A 14 -2.27 -21.29 -1.97
CA THR A 14 -2.46 -20.06 -1.17
C THR A 14 -2.44 -18.82 -2.06
N ALA A 15 -1.46 -18.71 -2.95
CA ALA A 15 -1.36 -17.59 -3.89
C ALA A 15 -2.60 -17.46 -4.79
N LEU A 16 -3.12 -18.58 -5.30
CA LEU A 16 -4.33 -18.59 -6.12
C LEU A 16 -5.57 -18.15 -5.33
N LEU A 17 -5.73 -18.59 -4.09
CA LEU A 17 -6.80 -18.13 -3.20
C LEU A 17 -6.69 -16.64 -2.90
N LEU A 18 -5.52 -16.15 -2.51
CA LEU A 18 -5.26 -14.73 -2.25
C LEU A 18 -5.55 -13.86 -3.47
N LEU A 19 -5.08 -14.26 -4.65
CA LEU A 19 -5.36 -13.54 -5.90
C LEU A 19 -6.84 -13.60 -6.27
N SER A 20 -7.54 -14.72 -5.97
CA SER A 20 -8.98 -14.84 -6.16
C SER A 20 -9.76 -13.92 -5.25
N ALA A 21 -9.38 -13.81 -3.98
CA ALA A 21 -9.98 -12.88 -3.02
C ALA A 21 -9.72 -11.41 -3.41
N LEU A 22 -8.47 -11.08 -3.74
CA LEU A 22 -8.06 -9.71 -4.02
C LEU A 22 -8.54 -9.21 -5.38
N PHE A 23 -8.45 -10.04 -6.42
CA PHE A 23 -8.80 -9.66 -7.79
C PHE A 23 -10.08 -10.31 -8.28
N GLY A 24 -10.26 -11.62 -8.05
CA GLY A 24 -11.36 -12.40 -8.64
C GLY A 24 -12.74 -11.88 -8.24
N VAL A 25 -12.93 -11.62 -6.96
CA VAL A 25 -14.20 -11.13 -6.38
C VAL A 25 -14.63 -9.81 -7.07
N GLY A 26 -13.79 -8.80 -7.06
CA GLY A 26 -14.11 -7.50 -7.67
C GLY A 26 -14.15 -7.56 -9.20
N TRP A 27 -13.28 -8.35 -9.83
CA TRP A 27 -13.22 -8.52 -11.27
C TRP A 27 -14.52 -9.10 -11.82
N LEU A 28 -15.11 -10.10 -11.18
CA LEU A 28 -16.39 -10.69 -11.59
C LEU A 28 -17.50 -9.64 -11.66
N VAL A 29 -17.63 -8.80 -10.63
CA VAL A 29 -18.62 -7.73 -10.58
C VAL A 29 -18.36 -6.68 -11.66
N LEU A 30 -17.10 -6.24 -11.85
CA LEU A 30 -16.73 -5.25 -12.85
C LEU A 30 -16.93 -5.77 -14.29
N ARG A 31 -16.67 -7.06 -14.53
CA ARG A 31 -16.95 -7.71 -15.82
C ARG A 31 -18.45 -7.81 -16.09
N ALA A 32 -19.24 -8.13 -15.07
CA ALA A 32 -20.70 -8.15 -15.16
C ALA A 32 -21.27 -6.74 -15.43
N ALA A 33 -20.66 -5.69 -14.87
CA ALA A 33 -20.95 -4.28 -15.18
C ALA A 33 -20.50 -3.86 -16.59
N GLY A 34 -19.81 -4.73 -17.37
CA GLY A 34 -19.43 -4.49 -18.76
C GLY A 34 -18.05 -3.90 -18.97
N MET A 35 -17.21 -3.74 -17.93
CA MET A 35 -15.83 -3.26 -18.08
C MET A 35 -14.96 -4.27 -18.81
N ARG A 36 -14.01 -3.79 -19.62
CA ARG A 36 -13.13 -4.61 -20.46
C ARG A 36 -11.66 -4.18 -20.36
N GLY A 37 -10.76 -5.02 -20.89
CA GLY A 37 -9.33 -4.76 -20.93
C GLY A 37 -8.69 -4.80 -19.56
N ILE A 38 -7.66 -3.97 -19.34
CA ILE A 38 -6.89 -3.89 -18.10
C ILE A 38 -7.68 -3.23 -16.95
N ARG A 39 -8.69 -2.42 -17.26
CA ARG A 39 -9.47 -1.64 -16.27
C ARG A 39 -10.08 -2.49 -15.15
N PRO A 40 -10.89 -3.53 -15.47
CA PRO A 40 -11.50 -4.32 -14.40
C PRO A 40 -10.47 -5.06 -13.54
N VAL A 41 -9.30 -5.41 -14.07
CA VAL A 41 -8.23 -6.04 -13.29
C VAL A 41 -7.56 -5.04 -12.35
N ALA A 42 -7.22 -3.85 -12.86
CA ALA A 42 -6.57 -2.81 -12.06
C ALA A 42 -7.46 -2.24 -10.95
N LEU A 43 -8.79 -2.20 -11.17
CA LEU A 43 -9.77 -1.70 -10.20
C LEU A 43 -10.34 -2.80 -9.29
N ALA A 44 -10.14 -4.07 -9.62
CA ALA A 44 -10.69 -5.19 -8.86
C ALA A 44 -10.38 -5.15 -7.37
N PRO A 45 -9.13 -4.83 -6.92
CA PRO A 45 -8.83 -4.81 -5.49
C PRO A 45 -9.71 -3.83 -4.69
N THR A 46 -10.08 -2.69 -5.26
CA THR A 46 -10.94 -1.71 -4.56
C THR A 46 -12.38 -2.21 -4.44
N VAL A 47 -12.89 -2.90 -5.45
CA VAL A 47 -14.24 -3.48 -5.42
C VAL A 47 -14.27 -4.73 -4.53
N SER A 48 -13.21 -5.56 -4.55
CA SER A 48 -13.05 -6.66 -3.60
C SER A 48 -13.07 -6.14 -2.16
N ALA A 49 -12.36 -5.04 -1.87
CA ALA A 49 -12.35 -4.42 -0.55
C ALA A 49 -13.75 -4.03 -0.06
N LEU A 50 -14.58 -3.45 -0.94
CA LEU A 50 -15.97 -3.14 -0.64
C LEU A 50 -16.79 -4.39 -0.32
N ILE A 51 -16.67 -5.42 -1.14
CA ILE A 51 -17.44 -6.66 -1.00
C ILE A 51 -17.04 -7.38 0.28
N LEU A 52 -15.74 -7.56 0.51
CA LEU A 52 -15.21 -8.24 1.70
C LEU A 52 -15.58 -7.50 2.98
N THR A 53 -15.47 -6.17 3.00
CA THR A 53 -15.89 -5.36 4.16
C THR A 53 -17.39 -5.49 4.42
N ALA A 54 -18.21 -5.37 3.38
CA ALA A 54 -19.67 -5.48 3.52
C ALA A 54 -20.10 -6.88 3.98
N ASP A 55 -19.46 -7.91 3.42
CA ASP A 55 -19.72 -9.30 3.79
C ASP A 55 -19.30 -9.60 5.24
N GLY A 56 -18.08 -9.18 5.64
CA GLY A 56 -17.60 -9.35 7.01
C GLY A 56 -18.50 -8.64 8.04
N LEU A 57 -18.98 -7.43 7.75
CA LEU A 57 -19.94 -6.74 8.58
C LEU A 57 -21.30 -7.46 8.65
N PHE A 58 -21.78 -7.96 7.51
CA PHE A 58 -23.03 -8.69 7.45
C PHE A 58 -22.95 -10.01 8.21
N GLN A 59 -21.90 -10.82 7.98
CA GLN A 59 -21.69 -12.09 8.70
C GLN A 59 -21.62 -11.87 10.22
N ALA A 60 -20.87 -10.85 10.65
CA ALA A 60 -20.79 -10.47 12.04
C ALA A 60 -22.17 -10.08 12.64
N ALA A 61 -22.97 -9.31 11.90
CA ALA A 61 -24.28 -8.87 12.35
C ALA A 61 -25.31 -10.00 12.49
N VAL A 62 -25.19 -11.04 11.64
CA VAL A 62 -26.10 -12.20 11.66
C VAL A 62 -25.54 -13.42 12.41
N GLY A 63 -24.37 -13.30 13.03
CA GLY A 63 -23.72 -14.37 13.78
C GLY A 63 -23.34 -15.58 12.91
N LYS A 64 -22.93 -15.36 11.66
CA LYS A 64 -22.50 -16.39 10.74
C LYS A 64 -20.99 -16.39 10.55
N PRO A 65 -20.37 -17.55 10.33
CA PRO A 65 -18.92 -17.65 10.19
C PRO A 65 -18.45 -16.95 8.91
N TRP A 66 -17.27 -16.35 9.01
CA TRP A 66 -16.53 -15.80 7.89
C TRP A 66 -15.94 -16.92 7.01
N GLY A 67 -15.82 -16.71 5.70
CA GLY A 67 -15.16 -17.63 4.79
C GLY A 67 -15.58 -17.51 3.33
N TRP A 68 -15.10 -18.40 2.49
CA TRP A 68 -15.31 -18.36 1.04
C TRP A 68 -16.78 -18.48 0.62
N ILE A 69 -17.59 -19.30 1.29
CA ILE A 69 -18.99 -19.54 0.88
C ILE A 69 -19.81 -18.26 0.91
N PRO A 70 -19.88 -17.48 2.03
CA PRO A 70 -20.59 -16.21 2.05
C PRO A 70 -20.00 -15.20 1.07
N VAL A 71 -18.68 -15.08 0.97
CA VAL A 71 -18.01 -14.15 0.03
C VAL A 71 -18.40 -14.43 -1.43
N MET A 72 -18.42 -15.70 -1.85
CA MET A 72 -18.81 -16.07 -3.19
C MET A 72 -20.30 -15.86 -3.45
N ALA A 73 -21.16 -16.11 -2.47
CA ALA A 73 -22.60 -15.83 -2.57
C ALA A 73 -22.86 -14.33 -2.75
N THR A 74 -22.27 -13.49 -1.91
CA THR A 74 -22.36 -12.02 -2.01
C THR A 74 -21.82 -11.53 -3.36
N THR A 75 -20.67 -12.05 -3.80
CA THR A 75 -20.09 -11.73 -5.10
C THR A 75 -21.02 -12.07 -6.26
N ALA A 76 -21.64 -13.26 -6.25
CA ALA A 76 -22.56 -13.69 -7.29
C ALA A 76 -23.81 -12.80 -7.35
N ILE A 77 -24.39 -12.47 -6.18
CA ILE A 77 -25.54 -11.55 -6.07
C ILE A 77 -25.20 -10.18 -6.66
N LEU A 78 -24.06 -9.61 -6.29
CA LEU A 78 -23.62 -8.30 -6.77
C LEU A 78 -23.26 -8.32 -8.25
N ALA A 79 -22.67 -9.39 -8.77
CA ALA A 79 -22.40 -9.55 -10.19
C ALA A 79 -23.70 -9.63 -11.00
N LEU A 80 -24.70 -10.37 -10.52
CA LEU A 80 -26.03 -10.44 -11.14
C LEU A 80 -26.72 -9.07 -11.11
N ALA A 81 -26.69 -8.38 -9.98
CA ALA A 81 -27.23 -7.02 -9.84
C ALA A 81 -26.56 -6.03 -10.80
N ALA A 82 -25.22 -6.05 -10.89
CA ALA A 82 -24.46 -5.21 -11.81
C ALA A 82 -24.79 -5.50 -13.28
N HIS A 83 -24.94 -6.79 -13.63
CA HIS A 83 -25.34 -7.20 -14.98
C HIS A 83 -26.75 -6.72 -15.32
N THR A 84 -27.70 -6.92 -14.40
CA THR A 84 -29.10 -6.50 -14.59
C THR A 84 -29.19 -4.97 -14.69
N MET A 85 -28.53 -4.24 -13.80
CA MET A 85 -28.47 -2.78 -13.82
C MET A 85 -27.89 -2.27 -15.15
N LYS A 86 -26.78 -2.89 -15.61
CA LYS A 86 -26.20 -2.55 -16.92
C LYS A 86 -27.22 -2.74 -18.05
N ARG A 87 -27.95 -3.88 -18.09
CA ARG A 87 -28.98 -4.14 -19.11
C ARG A 87 -30.13 -3.13 -19.05
N LEU A 88 -30.57 -2.74 -17.85
CA LEU A 88 -31.60 -1.72 -17.68
C LEU A 88 -31.13 -0.35 -18.19
N ILE A 89 -29.92 0.05 -17.80
CA ILE A 89 -29.34 1.34 -18.25
C ILE A 89 -29.14 1.34 -19.77
N ASP A 90 -28.63 0.25 -20.36
CA ASP A 90 -28.44 0.12 -21.82
C ASP A 90 -29.78 0.20 -22.60
N ARG A 91 -30.92 -0.15 -21.97
CA ARG A 91 -32.26 0.02 -22.57
C ARG A 91 -32.76 1.47 -22.55
N TRP A 92 -32.37 2.21 -21.50
CA TRP A 92 -32.84 3.59 -21.29
C TRP A 92 -31.94 4.62 -21.98
N ASP A 93 -30.64 4.42 -21.95
CA ASP A 93 -29.65 5.31 -22.56
C ASP A 93 -28.42 4.46 -22.99
N PRO A 94 -28.46 3.89 -24.23
CA PRO A 94 -27.38 3.08 -24.74
C PRO A 94 -26.09 3.90 -24.78
N GLY A 95 -25.08 3.43 -24.04
CA GLY A 95 -23.75 4.06 -23.99
C GLY A 95 -23.51 5.02 -22.84
N ILE A 96 -24.45 5.19 -21.90
CA ILE A 96 -24.19 6.01 -20.70
C ILE A 96 -23.07 5.42 -19.83
N LEU A 97 -22.98 4.09 -19.76
CA LEU A 97 -21.93 3.36 -19.04
C LEU A 97 -20.68 3.08 -19.90
N LEU A 98 -20.78 3.27 -21.22
CA LEU A 98 -19.62 3.08 -22.11
C LEU A 98 -18.68 4.26 -21.99
N MET A 99 -17.44 3.99 -21.61
CA MET A 99 -16.38 4.99 -21.64
C MET A 99 -16.00 5.33 -23.10
N PRO A 100 -15.55 6.55 -23.41
CA PRO A 100 -15.21 6.98 -24.78
C PRO A 100 -14.25 6.03 -25.52
N GLU A 101 -13.39 5.33 -24.78
CA GLU A 101 -12.46 4.34 -25.34
C GLU A 101 -13.16 3.04 -25.73
N ASP A 102 -14.18 2.60 -24.99
CA ASP A 102 -14.97 1.41 -25.35
C ASP A 102 -15.74 1.63 -26.65
N GLN A 103 -16.16 2.86 -26.94
CA GLN A 103 -16.79 3.21 -28.23
C GLN A 103 -15.77 3.20 -29.38
N ARG A 104 -14.54 3.67 -29.17
CA ARG A 104 -13.46 3.62 -30.17
C ARG A 104 -12.96 2.21 -30.42
N GLU A 105 -12.82 1.40 -29.37
CA GLU A 105 -12.45 -0.02 -29.49
C GLU A 105 -13.51 -0.85 -30.19
N GLY A 106 -14.79 -0.53 -30.01
CA GLY A 106 -15.90 -1.18 -30.73
C GLY A 106 -15.91 -0.94 -32.23
N MET A 107 -15.37 0.22 -32.69
CA MET A 107 -15.40 0.61 -34.11
C MET A 107 -14.13 0.24 -34.90
N THR A 108 -12.97 0.09 -34.27
CA THR A 108 -11.68 -0.10 -34.98
C THR A 108 -10.86 -1.32 -34.60
N MET A 109 -11.25 -2.10 -33.58
CA MET A 109 -10.36 -3.12 -32.98
C MET A 109 -11.03 -4.49 -32.72
N ARG A 110 -11.57 -5.13 -33.73
CA ARG A 110 -12.04 -6.51 -33.54
C ARG A 110 -10.94 -7.58 -33.46
N THR A 111 -9.71 -7.29 -33.94
CA THR A 111 -8.62 -8.28 -33.97
C THR A 111 -7.31 -7.86 -33.33
N ASP A 112 -6.88 -6.59 -33.47
CA ASP A 112 -5.56 -6.14 -32.97
C ASP A 112 -5.59 -5.63 -31.51
N GLY A 113 -6.71 -5.11 -31.03
CA GLY A 113 -6.84 -4.59 -29.66
C GLY A 113 -6.69 -5.68 -28.59
N GLY A 114 -7.30 -6.85 -28.81
CA GLY A 114 -7.18 -7.96 -27.88
C GLY A 114 -5.75 -8.49 -27.74
N ARG A 115 -4.97 -8.47 -28.82
CA ARG A 115 -3.56 -8.88 -28.80
C ARG A 115 -2.70 -7.85 -28.06
N ALA A 116 -2.94 -6.56 -28.24
CA ALA A 116 -2.21 -5.50 -27.56
C ALA A 116 -2.47 -5.52 -26.03
N GLU A 117 -3.73 -5.68 -25.60
CA GLU A 117 -4.12 -5.83 -24.21
C GLU A 117 -3.48 -7.07 -23.58
N ARG A 118 -3.52 -8.21 -24.26
CA ARG A 118 -2.89 -9.45 -23.80
C ARG A 118 -1.37 -9.28 -23.66
N ARG A 119 -0.71 -8.63 -24.63
CA ARG A 119 0.74 -8.34 -24.54
C ARG A 119 1.06 -7.46 -23.36
N LEU A 120 0.28 -6.40 -23.15
CA LEU A 120 0.46 -5.48 -22.02
C LEU A 120 0.31 -6.23 -20.69
N PHE A 121 -0.73 -7.04 -20.54
CA PHE A 121 -0.97 -7.83 -19.34
C PHE A 121 0.17 -8.84 -19.09
N LEU A 122 0.62 -9.56 -20.11
CA LEU A 122 1.76 -10.47 -19.99
C LEU A 122 3.06 -9.74 -19.64
N THR A 123 3.27 -8.51 -20.17
CA THR A 123 4.40 -7.68 -19.78
C THR A 123 4.35 -7.30 -18.29
N VAL A 124 3.17 -6.92 -17.78
CA VAL A 124 3.00 -6.63 -16.34
C VAL A 124 3.30 -7.87 -15.50
N LEU A 125 2.78 -9.04 -15.87
CA LEU A 125 3.04 -10.29 -15.16
C LEU A 125 4.53 -10.68 -15.17
N GLY A 126 5.18 -10.59 -16.33
CA GLY A 126 6.61 -10.87 -16.45
C GLY A 126 7.46 -9.89 -15.64
N PHE A 127 7.09 -8.61 -15.63
CA PHE A 127 7.77 -7.58 -14.84
C PHE A 127 7.56 -7.80 -13.33
N TRP A 128 6.34 -8.13 -12.92
CA TRP A 128 6.04 -8.50 -11.53
C TRP A 128 6.82 -9.73 -11.09
N ALA A 129 6.82 -10.81 -11.88
CA ALA A 129 7.60 -12.00 -11.59
C ALA A 129 9.09 -11.68 -11.43
N PHE A 130 9.65 -10.89 -12.36
CA PHE A 130 11.05 -10.45 -12.29
C PHE A 130 11.38 -9.68 -11.01
N THR A 131 10.55 -8.69 -10.65
CA THR A 131 10.78 -7.85 -9.46
C THR A 131 10.47 -8.58 -8.15
N SER A 132 9.74 -9.69 -8.19
CA SER A 132 9.48 -10.57 -7.03
C SER A 132 10.65 -11.54 -6.77
N LEU A 133 11.49 -11.83 -7.75
CA LEU A 133 12.63 -12.78 -7.58
C LEU A 133 13.55 -12.42 -6.41
N PRO A 134 13.96 -11.16 -6.19
CA PRO A 134 14.79 -10.81 -5.05
C PRO A 134 14.19 -11.22 -3.71
N VAL A 135 12.86 -11.10 -3.55
CA VAL A 135 12.15 -11.54 -2.34
C VAL A 135 12.21 -13.06 -2.19
N ILE A 136 11.78 -13.77 -3.24
CA ILE A 136 11.70 -15.23 -3.29
C ILE A 136 13.08 -15.88 -3.03
N LEU A 137 14.16 -15.24 -3.49
CA LEU A 137 15.52 -15.71 -3.29
C LEU A 137 16.14 -15.32 -1.94
N THR A 138 15.53 -14.35 -1.22
CA THR A 138 16.08 -13.81 0.03
C THR A 138 15.47 -14.47 1.27
N ILE A 139 14.16 -14.72 1.27
CA ILE A 139 13.42 -15.29 2.42
C ILE A 139 12.57 -16.48 1.99
N PRO A 140 12.34 -17.48 2.86
CA PRO A 140 11.32 -18.51 2.65
C PRO A 140 9.90 -17.92 2.90
N PRO A 141 8.84 -18.56 2.38
CA PRO A 141 7.47 -18.04 2.51
C PRO A 141 6.94 -17.99 3.96
N ASN A 142 7.50 -18.79 4.86
CA ASN A 142 7.18 -18.84 6.29
C ASN A 142 8.13 -17.99 7.15
N ALA A 143 8.91 -17.09 6.55
CA ALA A 143 9.79 -16.19 7.27
C ALA A 143 9.00 -15.25 8.18
N VAL A 144 9.59 -14.93 9.32
CA VAL A 144 9.01 -14.03 10.32
C VAL A 144 9.53 -12.62 10.12
N SER A 145 8.64 -11.67 9.90
CA SER A 145 9.03 -10.25 9.83
C SER A 145 9.39 -9.73 11.22
N GLN A 146 10.49 -9.00 11.31
CA GLN A 146 11.02 -8.41 12.55
C GLN A 146 10.45 -7.00 12.85
N SER A 147 9.35 -6.63 12.21
CA SER A 147 8.67 -5.35 12.48
C SER A 147 7.57 -5.52 13.52
N GLY A 148 7.45 -4.55 14.45
CA GLY A 148 6.36 -4.54 15.42
C GLY A 148 4.97 -4.49 14.78
N ASP A 149 4.80 -3.78 13.66
CA ASP A 149 3.53 -3.73 12.93
C ASP A 149 3.15 -5.11 12.35
N ALA A 150 4.14 -5.96 12.02
CA ALA A 150 3.90 -7.30 11.51
C ALA A 150 3.24 -8.21 12.55
N LEU A 151 3.60 -8.09 13.84
CA LEU A 151 2.94 -8.84 14.93
C LEU A 151 1.44 -8.58 14.96
N TYR A 152 1.05 -7.30 14.82
CA TYR A 152 -0.36 -6.93 14.72
C TYR A 152 -1.04 -7.62 13.53
N HIS A 153 -0.42 -7.56 12.36
CA HIS A 153 -1.03 -8.11 11.14
C HIS A 153 -1.12 -9.64 11.15
N TYR A 154 -0.10 -10.32 11.62
CA TYR A 154 -0.13 -11.77 11.78
C TYR A 154 -1.22 -12.19 12.77
N MET A 155 -1.27 -11.55 13.95
CA MET A 155 -2.25 -11.90 14.97
C MET A 155 -3.68 -11.64 14.51
N GLN A 156 -3.95 -10.56 13.77
CA GLN A 156 -5.27 -10.28 13.22
C GLN A 156 -5.77 -11.37 12.28
N VAL A 157 -4.89 -11.91 11.42
CA VAL A 157 -5.26 -13.04 10.55
C VAL A 157 -5.51 -14.29 11.39
N ALA A 158 -4.65 -14.57 12.38
CA ALA A 158 -4.83 -15.71 13.29
C ALA A 158 -6.13 -15.63 14.09
N ILE A 159 -6.54 -14.45 14.54
CA ILE A 159 -7.82 -14.22 15.22
C ILE A 159 -8.99 -14.52 14.28
N ILE A 160 -8.98 -14.01 13.05
CA ILE A 160 -10.04 -14.26 12.08
C ILE A 160 -10.19 -15.77 11.82
N GLU A 161 -9.06 -16.49 11.68
CA GLU A 161 -9.05 -17.93 11.42
C GLU A 161 -9.52 -18.79 12.61
N ARG A 162 -9.38 -18.28 13.83
CA ARG A 162 -9.80 -19.01 15.04
C ARG A 162 -11.24 -18.73 15.43
N GLU A 163 -11.68 -17.49 15.22
CA GLU A 163 -13.00 -17.02 15.66
C GLU A 163 -14.03 -17.01 14.53
N ASP A 164 -13.63 -17.29 13.29
CA ASP A 164 -14.48 -17.17 12.09
C ASP A 164 -15.18 -15.80 12.00
N TYR A 165 -14.50 -14.74 12.48
CA TYR A 165 -15.08 -13.41 12.65
C TYR A 165 -14.18 -12.34 12.00
N ALA A 166 -14.67 -11.64 10.98
CA ALA A 166 -13.91 -10.69 10.19
C ALA A 166 -14.58 -9.30 10.08
N SER A 167 -15.01 -8.73 11.21
CA SER A 167 -15.58 -7.38 11.27
C SER A 167 -14.52 -6.34 11.57
N MET A 168 -14.62 -5.17 10.93
CA MET A 168 -13.76 -4.02 11.19
C MET A 168 -14.02 -3.33 12.55
N PHE A 169 -15.07 -3.70 13.29
CA PHE A 169 -15.46 -3.08 14.54
C PHE A 169 -15.01 -3.84 15.80
N ASN A 170 -14.39 -4.99 15.67
CA ASN A 170 -13.80 -5.70 16.81
C ASN A 170 -12.49 -6.40 16.43
N PRO A 171 -11.54 -5.71 15.78
CA PRO A 171 -10.35 -6.36 15.24
C PRO A 171 -9.27 -6.63 16.29
N ASN A 172 -9.42 -6.17 17.54
CA ASN A 172 -8.33 -6.15 18.52
C ASN A 172 -8.52 -7.10 19.69
N ALA A 173 -9.49 -7.99 19.63
CA ALA A 173 -9.74 -8.96 20.71
C ALA A 173 -8.49 -9.77 21.05
N GLY A 174 -8.09 -9.78 22.33
CA GLY A 174 -6.94 -10.55 22.81
C GLY A 174 -5.56 -10.13 22.33
N MET A 175 -5.42 -8.91 21.78
CA MET A 175 -4.13 -8.45 21.22
C MET A 175 -3.34 -7.53 22.16
N PHE A 176 -4.02 -6.77 23.02
CA PHE A 176 -3.41 -5.66 23.74
C PHE A 176 -3.40 -5.83 25.27
N GLY A 177 -3.73 -6.96 25.80
CA GLY A 177 -3.77 -7.19 27.25
C GLY A 177 -4.70 -8.29 27.66
N LEU A 178 -5.08 -8.29 28.94
CA LEU A 178 -5.91 -9.34 29.56
C LEU A 178 -7.36 -9.27 29.10
N THR A 179 -7.85 -8.09 28.78
CA THR A 179 -9.21 -7.87 28.27
C THR A 179 -9.23 -7.45 26.83
N SER A 180 -10.25 -7.87 26.10
CA SER A 180 -10.45 -7.46 24.72
C SER A 180 -11.25 -6.15 24.66
N HIS A 181 -10.71 -5.15 24.02
CA HIS A 181 -11.41 -3.91 23.76
C HIS A 181 -11.90 -3.88 22.30
N ALA A 182 -13.19 -3.57 22.11
CA ALA A 182 -13.72 -3.32 20.78
C ALA A 182 -13.07 -2.05 20.21
N GLY A 183 -12.51 -2.16 19.02
CA GLY A 183 -11.87 -1.07 18.31
C GLY A 183 -12.35 -0.99 16.87
N PHE A 184 -11.93 0.04 16.17
CA PHE A 184 -12.13 0.18 14.73
C PHE A 184 -10.78 0.07 14.03
N TYR A 185 -10.68 -0.84 13.05
CA TYR A 185 -9.52 -0.94 12.18
C TYR A 185 -9.92 -1.40 10.76
N PRO A 186 -9.36 -0.82 9.68
CA PRO A 186 -9.57 -1.29 8.32
C PRO A 186 -8.99 -2.70 8.16
N ILE A 187 -9.85 -3.72 8.02
CA ILE A 187 -9.46 -5.13 8.14
C ILE A 187 -9.30 -5.86 6.79
N VAL A 188 -9.47 -5.17 5.66
CA VAL A 188 -9.47 -5.79 4.32
C VAL A 188 -8.23 -6.62 4.05
N TRP A 189 -7.03 -6.14 4.46
CA TRP A 189 -5.80 -6.92 4.34
C TRP A 189 -5.93 -8.30 4.99
N HIS A 190 -6.42 -8.32 6.22
CA HIS A 190 -6.54 -9.52 7.03
C HIS A 190 -7.67 -10.44 6.52
N GLN A 191 -8.75 -9.86 6.00
CA GLN A 191 -9.82 -10.60 5.32
C GLN A 191 -9.31 -11.32 4.08
N VAL A 192 -8.46 -10.66 3.27
CA VAL A 192 -7.84 -11.28 2.09
C VAL A 192 -6.86 -12.37 2.53
N ALA A 193 -6.02 -12.09 3.53
CA ALA A 193 -5.02 -13.04 4.01
C ALA A 193 -5.66 -14.29 4.61
N SER A 194 -6.75 -14.15 5.40
CA SER A 194 -7.48 -15.28 5.98
C SER A 194 -8.12 -16.17 4.90
N LEU A 195 -8.68 -15.60 3.85
CA LEU A 195 -9.21 -16.39 2.72
C LEU A 195 -8.13 -17.16 1.95
N GLY A 196 -6.86 -16.83 2.11
CA GLY A 196 -5.74 -17.58 1.55
C GLY A 196 -5.13 -18.60 2.50
N ALA A 197 -5.37 -18.48 3.80
CA ALA A 197 -4.91 -19.42 4.80
C ALA A 197 -5.89 -20.61 4.94
N TRP A 198 -5.36 -21.82 5.15
CA TRP A 198 -6.17 -23.00 5.44
C TRP A 198 -6.39 -23.19 6.93
N SER A 199 -5.57 -22.50 7.73
CA SER A 199 -5.65 -22.46 9.20
C SER A 199 -4.81 -21.30 9.73
N TRP A 200 -4.97 -20.96 11.00
CA TRP A 200 -4.14 -19.94 11.67
C TRP A 200 -2.63 -20.23 11.58
N ARG A 201 -2.20 -21.51 11.43
CA ARG A 201 -0.79 -21.91 11.28
C ARG A 201 -0.15 -21.39 9.97
N GLU A 202 -0.95 -21.08 8.97
CA GLU A 202 -0.50 -20.55 7.69
C GLU A 202 -0.50 -19.02 7.61
N THR A 203 -0.76 -18.35 8.72
CA THR A 203 -0.81 -16.89 8.81
C THR A 203 0.45 -16.22 8.23
N LEU A 204 1.65 -16.75 8.53
CA LEU A 204 2.91 -16.23 8.00
C LEU A 204 2.96 -16.36 6.47
N ILE A 205 2.64 -17.55 5.96
CA ILE A 205 2.67 -17.86 4.52
C ILE A 205 1.67 -16.98 3.78
N ALA A 206 0.42 -16.90 4.27
CA ALA A 206 -0.62 -16.10 3.65
C ALA A 206 -0.24 -14.62 3.55
N ASN A 207 0.30 -14.04 4.63
CA ASN A 207 0.77 -12.66 4.62
C ASN A 207 1.95 -12.47 3.66
N ASN A 208 3.00 -13.29 3.75
CA ASN A 208 4.19 -13.14 2.92
C ASN A 208 3.91 -13.32 1.42
N VAL A 209 3.00 -14.22 1.05
CA VAL A 209 2.53 -14.37 -0.33
C VAL A 209 1.71 -13.16 -0.77
N LEU A 210 0.82 -12.63 0.11
CA LEU A 210 0.01 -11.45 -0.19
C LEU A 210 0.87 -10.19 -0.41
N LEU A 211 2.03 -10.10 0.24
CA LEU A 211 2.97 -8.99 0.03
C LEU A 211 3.42 -8.87 -1.43
N LEU A 212 3.62 -9.99 -2.13
CA LEU A 212 3.97 -9.98 -3.56
C LEU A 212 2.83 -9.38 -4.41
N ALA A 213 1.58 -9.55 -3.99
CA ALA A 213 0.43 -9.02 -4.71
C ALA A 213 0.34 -7.48 -4.65
N VAL A 214 0.92 -6.83 -3.62
CA VAL A 214 1.00 -5.34 -3.55
C VAL A 214 1.69 -4.77 -4.78
N ALA A 215 2.83 -5.37 -5.18
CA ALA A 215 3.55 -4.94 -6.38
C ALA A 215 2.73 -5.16 -7.66
N LEU A 216 1.97 -6.26 -7.75
CA LEU A 216 1.10 -6.54 -8.89
C LEU A 216 -0.03 -5.49 -9.00
N VAL A 217 -0.70 -5.16 -7.90
CA VAL A 217 -1.73 -4.11 -7.84
C VAL A 217 -1.14 -2.77 -8.30
N TRP A 218 0.04 -2.43 -7.80
CA TRP A 218 0.76 -1.22 -8.16
C TRP A 218 1.06 -1.14 -9.66
N TYR A 219 1.65 -2.18 -10.24
CA TYR A 219 2.00 -2.18 -11.66
C TYR A 219 0.80 -2.14 -12.58
N LEU A 220 -0.27 -2.87 -12.27
CA LEU A 220 -1.53 -2.80 -13.00
C LEU A 220 -2.14 -1.41 -12.93
N GLY A 221 -2.14 -0.80 -11.76
CA GLY A 221 -2.61 0.57 -11.55
C GLY A 221 -1.79 1.60 -12.31
N LEU A 222 -0.45 1.53 -12.26
CA LEU A 222 0.45 2.44 -12.98
C LEU A 222 0.27 2.36 -14.50
N VAL A 223 0.18 1.16 -15.03
CA VAL A 223 -0.02 0.94 -16.47
C VAL A 223 -1.35 1.53 -16.93
N TYR A 224 -2.42 1.30 -16.16
CA TYR A 224 -3.72 1.89 -16.43
C TYR A 224 -3.68 3.43 -16.32
N LEU A 225 -3.04 3.97 -15.29
CA LEU A 225 -2.89 5.41 -15.09
C LEU A 225 -2.07 6.06 -16.22
N ALA A 226 -0.92 5.49 -16.57
CA ALA A 226 -0.05 6.04 -17.60
C ALA A 226 -0.74 6.07 -18.97
N ARG A 227 -1.45 5.01 -19.32
CA ARG A 227 -2.28 4.95 -20.56
C ARG A 227 -3.37 6.00 -20.55
N THR A 228 -4.05 6.18 -19.43
CA THR A 228 -5.17 7.12 -19.29
C THR A 228 -4.68 8.57 -19.23
N ALA A 229 -3.68 8.87 -18.41
CA ALA A 229 -3.18 10.23 -18.21
C ALA A 229 -2.42 10.76 -19.44
N LEU A 230 -1.67 9.90 -20.14
CA LEU A 230 -0.77 10.24 -21.23
C LEU A 230 -1.15 9.57 -22.56
N PRO A 231 -2.39 9.75 -23.08
CA PRO A 231 -2.89 9.00 -24.25
C PRO A 231 -2.13 9.28 -25.55
N LYS A 232 -1.35 10.35 -25.61
CA LYS A 232 -0.51 10.71 -26.77
C LYS A 232 0.85 10.00 -26.77
N VAL A 233 1.25 9.42 -25.63
CA VAL A 233 2.51 8.69 -25.44
C VAL A 233 2.20 7.20 -25.53
N ARG A 234 2.28 6.63 -26.73
CA ARG A 234 1.94 5.21 -26.97
C ARG A 234 2.71 4.23 -26.08
N GLN A 235 3.91 4.59 -25.68
CA GLN A 235 4.79 3.76 -24.85
C GLN A 235 4.63 4.03 -23.35
N ALA A 236 3.74 4.95 -22.93
CA ALA A 236 3.57 5.35 -21.54
C ALA A 236 3.39 4.17 -20.56
N PRO A 237 2.59 3.13 -20.87
CA PRO A 237 2.45 1.99 -19.97
C PRO A 237 3.77 1.25 -19.69
N TYR A 238 4.58 1.03 -20.70
CA TYR A 238 5.87 0.34 -20.58
C TYR A 238 6.94 1.21 -19.89
N LEU A 239 6.95 2.50 -20.22
CA LEU A 239 7.83 3.47 -19.56
C LEU A 239 7.48 3.65 -18.08
N ALA A 240 6.20 3.51 -17.70
CA ALA A 240 5.78 3.58 -16.31
C ALA A 240 6.30 2.39 -15.50
N LEU A 241 6.27 1.18 -16.07
CA LEU A 241 6.89 0.00 -15.43
C LEU A 241 8.40 0.21 -15.25
N ALA A 242 9.11 0.66 -16.30
CA ALA A 242 10.55 0.93 -16.19
C ALA A 242 10.86 2.02 -15.16
N ALA A 243 10.06 3.11 -15.13
CA ALA A 243 10.22 4.20 -14.18
C ALA A 243 9.97 3.77 -12.73
N SER A 244 9.11 2.76 -12.50
CA SER A 244 8.84 2.26 -11.15
C SER A 244 10.05 1.57 -10.52
N LEU A 245 11.02 1.08 -11.29
CA LEU A 245 12.28 0.54 -10.77
C LEU A 245 13.18 1.60 -10.12
N LEU A 246 12.97 2.87 -10.47
CA LEU A 246 13.70 3.99 -9.90
C LEU A 246 13.10 4.47 -8.56
N ALA A 247 12.00 3.86 -8.10
CA ALA A 247 11.31 4.20 -6.88
C ALA A 247 11.28 3.00 -5.91
N PRO A 248 12.42 2.55 -5.34
CA PRO A 248 12.48 1.36 -4.49
C PRO A 248 11.72 1.52 -3.18
N VAL A 249 11.51 2.75 -2.71
CA VAL A 249 10.69 3.04 -1.52
C VAL A 249 9.32 2.37 -1.62
N PHE A 250 8.72 2.35 -2.80
CA PHE A 250 7.43 1.71 -3.00
C PHE A 250 7.40 0.88 -4.31
N PRO A 251 6.91 -0.35 -4.28
CA PRO A 251 6.20 -1.01 -3.16
C PRO A 251 7.11 -1.70 -2.13
N TRP A 252 8.40 -1.87 -2.37
CA TRP A 252 9.24 -2.86 -1.70
C TRP A 252 9.62 -2.49 -0.27
N ARG A 253 10.26 -1.32 -0.09
CA ARG A 253 10.77 -0.92 1.22
C ARG A 253 9.68 -0.79 2.29
N LEU A 254 8.59 -0.08 1.99
CA LEU A 254 7.50 0.10 2.96
C LEU A 254 6.74 -1.19 3.25
N THR A 255 6.74 -2.12 2.29
CA THR A 255 6.07 -3.42 2.42
C THR A 255 6.91 -4.39 3.24
N TYR A 256 8.19 -4.57 2.90
CA TYR A 256 9.05 -5.57 3.54
C TYR A 256 9.86 -5.01 4.70
N GLY A 257 10.47 -3.84 4.56
CA GLY A 257 11.32 -3.25 5.59
C GLY A 257 10.53 -2.63 6.74
N ALA A 258 9.35 -2.04 6.47
CA ALA A 258 8.56 -1.33 7.47
C ALA A 258 7.25 -2.03 7.87
N ALA A 259 6.88 -3.12 7.20
CA ALA A 259 5.64 -3.90 7.41
C ALA A 259 4.33 -3.08 7.42
N LEU A 260 4.25 -2.01 6.61
CA LEU A 260 3.06 -1.15 6.51
C LEU A 260 2.03 -1.75 5.52
N TRP A 261 1.62 -2.98 5.71
CA TRP A 261 0.93 -3.79 4.71
C TRP A 261 -0.42 -3.25 4.22
N PRO A 262 -1.42 -2.95 5.07
CA PRO A 262 -2.69 -2.37 4.60
C PRO A 262 -2.49 -1.00 3.96
N TYR A 263 -1.58 -0.18 4.52
CA TYR A 263 -1.21 1.11 3.95
C TYR A 263 -0.64 0.95 2.54
N CYS A 264 0.31 0.05 2.34
CA CYS A 264 0.93 -0.22 1.04
C CYS A 264 -0.09 -0.73 0.01
N MET A 265 -1.01 -1.61 0.41
CA MET A 265 -2.08 -2.07 -0.46
C MET A 265 -2.98 -0.91 -0.90
N ALA A 266 -3.35 -0.01 0.01
CA ALA A 266 -4.14 1.18 -0.32
C ALA A 266 -3.40 2.11 -1.29
N VAL A 267 -2.10 2.40 -1.05
CA VAL A 267 -1.25 3.17 -1.98
C VAL A 267 -1.23 2.52 -3.36
N ALA A 268 -1.07 1.19 -3.42
CA ALA A 268 -1.00 0.45 -4.68
C ALA A 268 -2.29 0.57 -5.51
N THR A 269 -3.45 0.78 -4.88
CA THR A 269 -4.73 1.00 -5.60
C THR A 269 -4.89 2.43 -6.13
N CYS A 270 -4.23 3.43 -5.54
CA CYS A 270 -4.40 4.84 -5.90
C CYS A 270 -4.20 5.15 -7.40
N PRO A 271 -3.19 4.60 -8.11
CA PRO A 271 -3.04 4.85 -9.55
C PRO A 271 -4.27 4.45 -10.35
N ALA A 272 -4.89 3.30 -10.03
CA ALA A 272 -6.09 2.84 -10.73
C ALA A 272 -7.30 3.75 -10.47
N VAL A 273 -7.47 4.21 -9.23
CA VAL A 273 -8.55 5.15 -8.85
C VAL A 273 -8.35 6.50 -9.52
N ILE A 274 -7.12 7.01 -9.59
CA ILE A 274 -6.81 8.26 -10.31
C ILE A 274 -7.11 8.09 -11.80
N ALA A 275 -6.73 6.97 -12.42
CA ALA A 275 -7.04 6.69 -13.82
C ALA A 275 -8.55 6.70 -14.08
N MET A 276 -9.32 5.99 -13.26
CA MET A 276 -10.79 5.97 -13.33
C MET A 276 -11.38 7.37 -13.15
N SER A 277 -10.84 8.16 -12.21
CA SER A 277 -11.28 9.55 -11.99
C SER A 277 -11.06 10.42 -13.22
N ILE A 278 -9.91 10.27 -13.89
CA ILE A 278 -9.62 10.99 -15.15
C ILE A 278 -10.62 10.59 -16.26
N GLU A 279 -10.93 9.29 -16.39
CA GLU A 279 -11.91 8.82 -17.39
C GLU A 279 -13.31 9.36 -17.09
N CYS A 280 -13.78 9.27 -15.85
CA CYS A 280 -15.07 9.79 -15.43
C CYS A 280 -15.18 11.30 -15.64
N TRP A 281 -14.14 12.07 -15.29
CA TRP A 281 -14.06 13.50 -15.54
C TRP A 281 -14.14 13.83 -17.03
N ARG A 282 -13.37 13.14 -17.88
CA ARG A 282 -13.42 13.32 -19.34
C ARG A 282 -14.81 13.02 -19.89
N ARG A 283 -15.46 11.97 -19.41
CA ARG A 283 -16.83 11.61 -19.79
C ARG A 283 -17.81 12.69 -19.40
N ALA A 284 -17.82 13.12 -18.14
CA ALA A 284 -18.70 14.18 -17.66
C ALA A 284 -18.51 15.48 -18.47
N ARG A 285 -17.25 15.88 -18.71
CA ARG A 285 -16.95 17.05 -19.55
C ARG A 285 -17.47 16.90 -20.96
N THR A 286 -17.31 15.77 -21.61
CA THR A 286 -17.82 15.52 -22.97
C THR A 286 -19.33 15.66 -23.03
N LEU A 287 -20.05 15.06 -22.07
CA LEU A 287 -21.50 15.14 -21.99
C LEU A 287 -21.99 16.60 -21.86
N LEU A 288 -21.33 17.38 -21.01
CA LEU A 288 -21.67 18.80 -20.81
C LEU A 288 -21.35 19.68 -22.05
N VAL A 289 -20.22 19.41 -22.74
CA VAL A 289 -19.83 20.16 -23.94
C VAL A 289 -20.75 19.84 -25.10
N VAL A 290 -21.16 18.58 -25.29
CA VAL A 290 -22.11 18.19 -26.34
C VAL A 290 -23.46 18.86 -26.07
N ALA A 291 -23.98 18.78 -24.86
CA ALA A 291 -25.25 19.41 -24.50
C ALA A 291 -25.26 20.99 -24.66
N ALA A 292 -24.09 21.60 -24.42
CA ALA A 292 -23.95 23.05 -24.62
C ALA A 292 -23.96 23.47 -26.11
N ARG A 293 -23.69 22.53 -27.02
CA ARG A 293 -23.69 22.77 -28.47
C ARG A 293 -25.01 22.41 -29.13
N ASP A 294 -25.76 21.48 -28.54
CA ASP A 294 -27.04 21.02 -29.05
C ASP A 294 -28.17 21.78 -28.36
N GLN A 295 -28.78 22.74 -29.05
CA GLN A 295 -29.88 23.55 -28.53
C GLN A 295 -31.16 22.72 -28.23
N SER A 296 -31.28 21.52 -28.82
CA SER A 296 -32.40 20.59 -28.57
C SER A 296 -32.22 19.71 -27.34
N ALA A 297 -30.98 19.56 -26.84
CA ALA A 297 -30.68 18.71 -25.70
C ALA A 297 -31.10 19.37 -24.37
N SER A 298 -31.82 18.60 -23.55
CA SER A 298 -32.16 19.02 -22.19
C SER A 298 -30.90 19.19 -21.35
N HIS A 299 -30.56 20.43 -20.97
CA HIS A 299 -29.42 20.72 -20.07
C HIS A 299 -29.52 19.97 -18.74
N ARG A 300 -30.73 19.77 -18.20
CA ARG A 300 -30.94 18.99 -16.97
C ARG A 300 -30.56 17.52 -17.13
N GLY A 301 -30.93 16.91 -18.28
CA GLY A 301 -30.55 15.54 -18.58
C GLY A 301 -29.04 15.35 -18.75
N ALA A 302 -28.36 16.31 -19.39
CA ALA A 302 -26.90 16.28 -19.55
C ALA A 302 -26.18 16.44 -18.20
N LEU A 303 -26.67 17.31 -17.32
CA LEU A 303 -26.11 17.49 -15.97
C LEU A 303 -26.28 16.21 -15.14
N GLY A 304 -27.47 15.57 -15.19
CA GLY A 304 -27.71 14.30 -14.52
C GLY A 304 -26.76 13.18 -14.98
N ARG A 305 -26.55 13.04 -16.32
CA ARG A 305 -25.60 12.08 -16.88
C ARG A 305 -24.14 12.38 -16.49
N ALA A 306 -23.76 13.63 -16.47
CA ALA A 306 -22.42 14.03 -16.04
C ALA A 306 -22.20 13.75 -14.54
N ALA A 307 -23.21 14.01 -13.71
CA ALA A 307 -23.18 13.67 -12.29
C ALA A 307 -23.05 12.15 -12.07
N MET A 308 -23.84 11.32 -12.78
CA MET A 308 -23.72 9.87 -12.72
C MET A 308 -22.31 9.38 -13.12
N ALA A 309 -21.74 9.97 -14.19
CA ALA A 309 -20.37 9.63 -14.60
C ALA A 309 -19.33 9.94 -13.51
N LEU A 310 -19.53 11.00 -12.74
CA LEU A 310 -18.67 11.36 -11.61
C LEU A 310 -18.93 10.46 -10.40
N CYS A 311 -20.19 10.16 -10.09
CA CYS A 311 -20.54 9.25 -8.98
C CYS A 311 -19.98 7.84 -9.17
N ALA A 312 -19.71 7.42 -10.41
CA ALA A 312 -19.06 6.13 -10.69
C ALA A 312 -17.64 5.99 -10.08
N ILE A 313 -17.04 7.09 -9.60
CA ILE A 313 -15.75 7.06 -8.89
C ILE A 313 -15.91 6.56 -7.45
N ILE A 314 -17.07 6.81 -6.83
CA ILE A 314 -17.31 6.60 -5.39
C ILE A 314 -16.93 5.19 -4.92
N PRO A 315 -17.38 4.08 -5.55
CA PRO A 315 -17.06 2.75 -5.08
C PRO A 315 -15.54 2.47 -5.07
N PHE A 316 -14.79 2.96 -6.04
CA PHE A 316 -13.35 2.76 -6.10
C PHE A 316 -12.61 3.59 -5.05
N PHE A 317 -13.05 4.82 -4.82
CA PHE A 317 -12.53 5.69 -3.76
C PHE A 317 -12.79 5.08 -2.38
N VAL A 318 -14.04 4.70 -2.09
CA VAL A 318 -14.42 4.08 -0.81
C VAL A 318 -13.69 2.76 -0.60
N GLY A 319 -13.58 1.92 -1.63
CA GLY A 319 -12.84 0.66 -1.56
C GLY A 319 -11.37 0.86 -1.19
N SER A 320 -10.69 1.87 -1.76
CA SER A 320 -9.32 2.21 -1.34
C SER A 320 -9.25 2.69 0.12
N CYS A 321 -10.23 3.48 0.57
CA CYS A 321 -10.30 3.95 1.96
C CYS A 321 -10.58 2.82 2.96
N LEU A 322 -11.33 1.80 2.57
CA LEU A 322 -11.60 0.61 3.38
C LEU A 322 -10.36 -0.28 3.54
N ILE A 323 -9.45 -0.28 2.56
CA ILE A 323 -8.15 -0.94 2.71
C ILE A 323 -7.30 -0.19 3.76
N HIS A 324 -7.21 1.14 3.65
CA HIS A 324 -6.58 2.00 4.64
C HIS A 324 -7.05 3.44 4.49
N THR A 325 -7.43 4.07 5.60
CA THR A 325 -8.05 5.41 5.61
C THR A 325 -7.17 6.52 5.02
N SER A 326 -5.84 6.38 5.06
CA SER A 326 -4.91 7.34 4.43
C SER A 326 -5.13 7.51 2.93
N ALA A 327 -5.75 6.54 2.24
CA ALA A 327 -6.06 6.66 0.81
C ALA A 327 -6.92 7.90 0.52
N ALA A 328 -7.82 8.30 1.43
CA ALA A 328 -8.61 9.51 1.28
C ALA A 328 -7.72 10.74 1.12
N ALA A 329 -6.75 10.94 2.01
CA ALA A 329 -5.84 12.07 1.95
C ALA A 329 -4.92 12.00 0.71
N MET A 330 -4.45 10.80 0.34
CA MET A 330 -3.61 10.59 -0.85
C MET A 330 -4.31 10.98 -2.14
N LEU A 331 -5.60 10.72 -2.25
CA LEU A 331 -6.39 11.01 -3.45
C LEU A 331 -6.92 12.44 -3.44
N LEU A 332 -7.39 12.93 -2.29
CA LEU A 332 -8.06 14.22 -2.18
C LEU A 332 -7.07 15.40 -2.12
N TRP A 333 -5.90 15.24 -1.50
CA TRP A 333 -4.97 16.36 -1.36
C TRP A 333 -4.38 16.87 -2.70
N PRO A 334 -3.88 16.00 -3.61
CA PRO A 334 -3.47 16.43 -4.94
C PRO A 334 -4.65 17.01 -5.76
N LEU A 335 -5.83 16.41 -5.63
CA LEU A 335 -7.04 16.89 -6.29
C LEU A 335 -7.44 18.28 -5.79
N PHE A 336 -7.37 18.52 -4.49
CA PHE A 336 -7.58 19.85 -3.91
C PHE A 336 -6.66 20.90 -4.53
N GLY A 337 -5.37 20.59 -4.67
CA GLY A 337 -4.39 21.45 -5.34
C GLY A 337 -4.79 21.79 -6.79
N ILE A 338 -5.22 20.79 -7.55
CA ILE A 338 -5.68 20.97 -8.92
C ILE A 338 -6.92 21.88 -8.95
N ILE A 339 -7.93 21.61 -8.12
CA ILE A 339 -9.17 22.39 -8.06
C ILE A 339 -8.87 23.85 -7.69
N LEU A 340 -8.03 24.07 -6.68
CA LEU A 340 -7.62 25.40 -6.24
C LEU A 340 -6.94 26.18 -7.37
N CYS A 341 -5.98 25.57 -8.06
CA CYS A 341 -5.32 26.20 -9.21
C CYS A 341 -6.27 26.49 -10.38
N TYR A 342 -7.23 25.59 -10.64
CA TYR A 342 -8.27 25.85 -11.64
C TYR A 342 -9.16 27.03 -11.25
N ALA A 343 -9.58 27.12 -9.99
CA ALA A 343 -10.41 28.22 -9.50
C ALA A 343 -9.69 29.56 -9.62
N VAL A 344 -8.43 29.63 -9.16
CA VAL A 344 -7.61 30.83 -9.29
C VAL A 344 -7.40 31.22 -10.75
N ARG A 345 -6.95 30.30 -11.60
CA ARG A 345 -6.67 30.56 -13.01
C ARG A 345 -7.92 30.95 -13.80
N SER A 346 -9.06 30.33 -13.50
CA SER A 346 -10.33 30.67 -14.15
C SER A 346 -10.87 32.00 -13.65
N GLY A 347 -10.65 32.33 -12.37
CA GLY A 347 -10.94 33.65 -11.81
C GLY A 347 -10.16 34.76 -12.51
N VAL A 348 -8.84 34.58 -12.65
CA VAL A 348 -7.98 35.54 -13.42
C VAL A 348 -8.45 35.71 -14.85
N ARG A 349 -8.84 34.63 -15.56
CA ARG A 349 -9.39 34.72 -16.90
C ARG A 349 -10.71 35.50 -16.93
N SER A 350 -11.62 35.26 -16.00
CA SER A 350 -12.89 35.98 -15.91
C SER A 350 -12.70 37.46 -15.57
N TRP A 351 -11.72 37.77 -14.70
CA TRP A 351 -11.35 39.15 -14.41
C TRP A 351 -10.87 39.90 -15.67
N ARG A 352 -9.96 39.28 -16.45
CA ARG A 352 -9.43 39.85 -17.72
C ARG A 352 -10.49 39.99 -18.81
N SER A 353 -11.58 39.21 -18.76
CA SER A 353 -12.74 39.31 -19.64
C SER A 353 -13.88 40.13 -19.07
N GLU A 354 -13.59 41.00 -18.10
CA GLU A 354 -14.52 41.94 -17.44
C GLU A 354 -15.70 41.30 -16.69
N ARG A 355 -15.71 40.00 -16.55
CA ARG A 355 -16.74 39.24 -15.77
C ARG A 355 -16.39 39.23 -14.29
N ARG A 356 -16.32 40.44 -13.68
CA ARG A 356 -15.83 40.61 -12.27
C ARG A 356 -16.59 39.80 -11.25
N GLY A 357 -17.93 39.71 -11.34
CA GLY A 357 -18.74 38.89 -10.41
C GLY A 357 -18.41 37.39 -10.47
N GLN A 358 -18.16 36.85 -11.68
CA GLN A 358 -17.72 35.44 -11.83
C GLN A 358 -16.30 35.21 -11.31
N ALA A 359 -15.41 36.18 -11.45
CA ALA A 359 -14.07 36.11 -10.91
C ALA A 359 -14.10 36.07 -9.38
N ALA A 360 -14.87 37.02 -8.78
CA ALA A 360 -15.04 37.08 -7.33
C ALA A 360 -15.64 35.77 -6.76
N ALA A 361 -16.72 35.25 -7.38
CA ALA A 361 -17.33 33.99 -6.93
C ALA A 361 -16.33 32.81 -6.95
N ARG A 362 -15.46 32.71 -7.95
CA ARG A 362 -14.45 31.63 -8.03
C ARG A 362 -13.35 31.79 -6.99
N TRP A 363 -12.89 33.00 -6.71
CA TRP A 363 -11.89 33.26 -5.69
C TRP A 363 -12.46 33.07 -4.28
N ILE A 364 -13.71 33.51 -4.05
CA ILE A 364 -14.41 33.25 -2.79
C ILE A 364 -14.57 31.73 -2.59
N GLY A 365 -15.00 30.99 -3.63
CA GLY A 365 -15.09 29.54 -3.56
C GLY A 365 -13.74 28.86 -3.24
N ALA A 366 -12.64 29.34 -3.85
CA ALA A 366 -11.31 28.87 -3.54
C ALA A 366 -10.90 29.17 -2.09
N LEU A 367 -11.19 30.39 -1.60
CA LEU A 367 -10.93 30.78 -0.22
C LEU A 367 -11.74 29.94 0.77
N LEU A 368 -13.04 29.74 0.50
CA LEU A 368 -13.89 28.90 1.35
C LEU A 368 -13.40 27.44 1.42
N ALA A 369 -12.90 26.90 0.29
CA ALA A 369 -12.30 25.56 0.29
C ALA A 369 -11.04 25.50 1.16
N VAL A 370 -10.18 26.52 1.12
CA VAL A 370 -9.01 26.60 2.02
C VAL A 370 -9.45 26.72 3.47
N VAL A 371 -10.41 27.60 3.77
CA VAL A 371 -10.96 27.78 5.13
C VAL A 371 -11.58 26.47 5.63
N ALA A 372 -12.32 25.73 4.78
CA ALA A 372 -12.87 24.44 5.16
C ALA A 372 -11.80 23.42 5.56
N VAL A 373 -10.67 23.37 4.84
CA VAL A 373 -9.52 22.50 5.21
C VAL A 373 -8.94 22.93 6.56
N VAL A 374 -8.74 24.24 6.78
CA VAL A 374 -8.23 24.77 8.04
C VAL A 374 -9.17 24.42 9.20
N VAL A 375 -10.46 24.68 9.03
CA VAL A 375 -11.50 24.36 10.02
C VAL A 375 -11.51 22.86 10.32
N PHE A 376 -11.51 22.00 9.29
CA PHE A 376 -11.50 20.55 9.47
C PHE A 376 -10.29 20.08 10.29
N VAL A 377 -9.10 20.65 10.04
CA VAL A 377 -7.87 20.30 10.76
C VAL A 377 -7.94 20.70 12.25
N TYR A 378 -8.58 21.82 12.58
CA TYR A 378 -8.66 22.35 13.96
C TYR A 378 -9.97 22.02 14.67
N LEU A 379 -10.94 21.37 14.02
CA LEU A 379 -12.15 20.91 14.69
C LEU A 379 -11.81 19.86 15.75
N PRO A 380 -12.38 19.99 16.98
CA PRO A 380 -12.25 18.96 18.00
C PRO A 380 -12.84 17.62 17.52
N GLY A 381 -12.09 16.56 17.66
CA GLY A 381 -12.55 15.23 17.27
C GLY A 381 -11.47 14.15 17.44
N PRO A 382 -11.80 12.87 17.16
CA PRO A 382 -10.87 11.76 17.29
C PRO A 382 -9.56 11.95 16.52
N GLN A 383 -9.59 12.74 15.43
CA GLN A 383 -8.41 13.10 14.65
C GLN A 383 -7.36 13.89 15.44
N GLN A 384 -7.74 14.61 16.50
CA GLN A 384 -6.77 15.39 17.30
C GLN A 384 -5.75 14.52 18.02
N HIS A 385 -6.09 13.27 18.37
CA HIS A 385 -5.15 12.33 18.97
C HIS A 385 -4.01 11.96 18.00
N HIS A 386 -4.27 12.01 16.68
CA HIS A 386 -3.26 11.77 15.66
C HIS A 386 -2.44 13.01 15.31
N PHE A 387 -2.94 14.21 15.63
CA PHE A 387 -2.31 15.48 15.26
C PHE A 387 -1.29 16.00 16.27
N GLY A 388 -0.88 15.26 17.28
CA GLY A 388 0.08 15.59 18.34
C GLY A 388 0.78 16.95 18.24
N ARG A 389 1.24 17.52 19.35
CA ARG A 389 1.90 18.84 19.40
C ARG A 389 3.23 18.82 18.65
N TYR A 390 3.56 19.91 17.94
CA TYR A 390 4.84 20.12 17.29
C TYR A 390 5.87 20.60 18.31
N THR A 391 7.10 20.09 18.21
CA THR A 391 8.29 20.76 18.77
C THR A 391 8.55 22.01 17.96
N GLU A 392 9.06 23.04 18.61
CA GLU A 392 9.39 24.33 17.97
C GLU A 392 10.30 24.15 16.76
N LEU A 393 10.07 24.95 15.72
CA LEU A 393 10.84 24.94 14.49
C LEU A 393 12.22 25.57 14.73
N ASP A 394 13.27 24.80 14.55
CA ASP A 394 14.62 25.34 14.46
C ASP A 394 14.85 25.89 13.04
N TRP A 395 14.64 27.19 12.88
CA TRP A 395 14.82 27.89 11.62
C TRP A 395 16.27 27.92 11.13
N SER A 396 17.25 27.74 12.03
CA SER A 396 18.69 27.78 11.68
C SER A 396 19.12 26.66 10.77
N ASN A 397 18.40 25.50 10.79
CA ASN A 397 18.67 24.32 9.98
C ASN A 397 17.64 24.10 8.87
N LEU A 398 16.71 25.05 8.63
CA LEU A 398 15.64 24.89 7.67
C LEU A 398 16.17 24.63 6.25
N ALA A 399 17.20 25.35 5.84
CA ALA A 399 17.81 25.21 4.51
C ALA A 399 18.41 23.81 4.31
N THR A 400 19.13 23.28 5.31
CA THR A 400 19.71 21.94 5.27
C THR A 400 18.65 20.85 5.41
N LYS A 401 17.65 21.04 6.26
CA LYS A 401 16.54 20.08 6.45
C LYS A 401 15.55 20.06 5.28
N LEU A 402 15.39 21.16 4.56
CA LEU A 402 14.47 21.27 3.42
C LEU A 402 15.15 21.09 2.07
N LEU A 403 16.32 21.69 1.84
CA LEU A 403 16.96 21.70 0.52
C LEU A 403 17.67 20.37 0.23
N ILE A 404 18.36 19.79 1.20
CA ILE A 404 19.08 18.53 0.99
C ILE A 404 18.11 17.34 0.82
N PRO A 405 17.10 17.13 1.70
CA PRO A 405 16.14 16.06 1.50
C PRO A 405 15.28 16.21 0.25
N VAL A 406 14.95 17.45 -0.13
CA VAL A 406 14.11 17.73 -1.30
C VAL A 406 14.90 17.66 -2.60
N ALA A 407 16.13 18.16 -2.62
CA ALA A 407 16.94 18.25 -3.83
C ALA A 407 17.76 17.00 -4.13
N LEU A 408 18.24 16.30 -3.10
CA LEU A 408 19.19 15.18 -3.25
C LEU A 408 18.63 13.85 -2.74
N ASN A 409 17.67 13.88 -1.83
CA ASN A 409 17.16 12.68 -1.14
C ASN A 409 15.65 12.62 -1.16
N TYR A 410 15.08 12.91 -2.31
CA TYR A 410 13.66 13.10 -2.54
C TYR A 410 12.81 11.89 -2.14
N PHE A 411 13.31 10.71 -2.40
CA PHE A 411 12.71 9.43 -2.05
C PHE A 411 13.60 8.60 -1.11
N GLY A 412 14.80 9.10 -0.80
CA GLY A 412 15.79 8.39 -0.03
C GLY A 412 15.40 8.21 1.43
N GLY A 413 15.87 7.17 1.94
CA GLY A 413 15.85 6.83 3.34
C GLY A 413 16.57 5.52 3.52
N TRP A 414 17.65 5.55 4.20
CA TRP A 414 18.32 4.55 4.98
C TRP A 414 19.53 3.84 4.35
N ALA A 415 19.63 3.44 3.12
CA ALA A 415 20.86 2.83 2.67
C ALA A 415 21.22 3.00 1.17
N ILE A 416 20.26 3.28 0.28
CA ILE A 416 20.54 3.31 -1.16
C ILE A 416 19.97 4.58 -1.80
N GLU A 417 20.52 5.72 -1.38
CA GLU A 417 20.14 7.05 -1.89
C GLU A 417 20.43 7.23 -3.38
N TRP A 418 21.43 6.54 -3.90
CA TRP A 418 21.89 6.65 -5.28
C TRP A 418 20.87 6.21 -6.34
N VAL A 419 20.00 5.26 -6.01
CA VAL A 419 18.96 4.75 -6.94
C VAL A 419 17.89 5.80 -7.22
N GLU A 420 17.65 6.70 -6.28
CA GLU A 420 16.57 7.67 -6.33
C GLU A 420 16.97 9.00 -6.97
N ILE A 421 18.26 9.26 -7.12
CA ILE A 421 18.76 10.46 -7.82
C ILE A 421 18.22 10.50 -9.28
N PRO A 422 18.30 9.43 -10.08
CA PRO A 422 17.70 9.42 -11.41
C PRO A 422 16.20 9.69 -11.41
N LEU A 423 15.46 9.16 -10.43
CA LEU A 423 14.03 9.44 -10.29
C LEU A 423 13.77 10.92 -10.07
N THR A 424 14.52 11.55 -9.16
CA THR A 424 14.41 12.97 -8.85
C THR A 424 14.74 13.84 -10.07
N ILE A 425 15.88 13.61 -10.74
CA ILE A 425 16.30 14.36 -11.92
C ILE A 425 15.28 14.24 -13.04
N LEU A 426 14.83 13.01 -13.35
CA LEU A 426 13.86 12.79 -14.41
C LEU A 426 12.48 13.35 -14.08
N SER A 427 12.07 13.35 -12.82
CA SER A 427 10.81 13.97 -12.38
C SER A 427 10.85 15.49 -12.56
N LEU A 428 11.95 16.14 -12.15
CA LEU A 428 12.15 17.57 -12.35
C LEU A 428 12.20 17.94 -13.83
N LEU A 429 12.89 17.14 -14.66
CA LEU A 429 12.93 17.33 -16.11
C LEU A 429 11.53 17.18 -16.71
N GLY A 430 10.76 16.16 -16.30
CA GLY A 430 9.38 15.98 -16.75
C GLY A 430 8.48 17.14 -16.35
N ALA A 431 8.61 17.65 -15.12
CA ALA A 431 7.88 18.83 -14.66
C ALA A 431 8.25 20.08 -15.50
N ALA A 432 9.55 20.31 -15.74
CA ALA A 432 10.01 21.39 -16.59
C ALA A 432 9.44 21.31 -18.03
N VAL A 433 9.40 20.11 -18.61
CA VAL A 433 8.80 19.86 -19.94
C VAL A 433 7.30 20.16 -19.92
N CYS A 434 6.56 19.76 -18.87
CA CYS A 434 5.13 20.06 -18.73
C CYS A 434 4.86 21.57 -18.70
N LEU A 435 5.65 22.30 -17.93
CA LEU A 435 5.52 23.75 -17.80
C LEU A 435 5.92 24.47 -19.08
N TRP A 436 7.04 24.09 -19.70
CA TRP A 436 7.51 24.67 -20.96
C TRP A 436 6.51 24.47 -22.10
N ARG A 437 6.00 23.23 -22.27
CA ARG A 437 5.00 22.90 -23.29
C ARG A 437 3.59 23.37 -22.94
N ARG A 438 3.39 23.91 -21.71
CA ARG A 438 2.08 24.32 -21.16
C ARG A 438 1.01 23.23 -21.25
N ARG A 439 1.45 21.97 -21.09
CA ARG A 439 0.61 20.76 -21.14
C ARG A 439 0.79 19.93 -19.87
N SER A 440 -0.29 19.27 -19.44
CA SER A 440 -0.28 18.41 -18.22
C SER A 440 0.25 19.14 -16.97
N TRP A 441 0.00 20.45 -16.87
CA TRP A 441 0.39 21.27 -15.71
C TRP A 441 -0.33 20.81 -14.45
N GLU A 442 -1.50 20.15 -14.60
CA GLU A 442 -2.26 19.55 -13.52
C GLU A 442 -1.43 18.48 -12.78
N LEU A 443 -0.65 17.71 -13.52
CA LEU A 443 0.26 16.72 -12.94
C LEU A 443 1.34 17.38 -12.08
N VAL A 444 1.90 18.51 -12.55
CA VAL A 444 2.91 19.26 -11.79
C VAL A 444 2.31 19.84 -10.51
N VAL A 445 1.09 20.40 -10.59
CA VAL A 445 0.39 20.91 -9.41
C VAL A 445 0.11 19.78 -8.40
N ALA A 446 -0.44 18.66 -8.85
CA ALA A 446 -0.70 17.51 -8.00
C ALA A 446 0.58 17.03 -7.30
N TRP A 447 1.67 16.97 -8.04
CA TRP A 447 2.97 16.57 -7.53
C TRP A 447 3.52 17.55 -6.49
N VAL A 448 3.47 18.87 -6.76
CA VAL A 448 3.90 19.91 -5.82
C VAL A 448 3.05 19.89 -4.54
N PHE A 449 1.74 19.70 -4.63
CA PHE A 449 0.87 19.55 -3.47
C PHE A 449 1.21 18.31 -2.66
N SER A 450 1.49 17.19 -3.30
CA SER A 450 1.94 15.97 -2.60
C SER A 450 3.27 16.20 -1.89
N MET A 451 4.21 16.93 -2.53
CA MET A 451 5.49 17.32 -1.94
C MET A 451 5.34 18.23 -0.72
N SER A 452 4.34 19.10 -0.71
CA SER A 452 4.12 20.01 0.41
C SER A 452 3.87 19.27 1.73
N LEU A 453 3.26 18.07 1.68
CA LEU A 453 3.07 17.23 2.86
C LEU A 453 4.39 16.58 3.33
N ILE A 454 5.27 16.19 2.41
CA ILE A 454 6.61 15.68 2.81
C ILE A 454 7.38 16.77 3.52
N LEU A 455 7.39 17.98 2.98
CA LEU A 455 8.02 19.15 3.62
C LEU A 455 7.41 19.40 5.00
N ALA A 456 6.09 19.34 5.12
CA ALA A 456 5.39 19.56 6.38
C ALA A 456 5.58 18.43 7.41
N ALA A 457 5.99 17.23 7.00
CA ALA A 457 6.38 16.16 7.91
C ALA A 457 7.81 16.35 8.48
N ILE A 458 8.67 17.04 7.73
CA ILE A 458 10.06 17.32 8.11
C ILE A 458 10.14 18.64 8.88
N ALA A 459 9.36 19.65 8.45
CA ALA A 459 9.34 20.98 9.04
C ALA A 459 7.91 21.32 9.49
N PRO A 460 7.70 21.81 10.73
CA PRO A 460 6.38 22.13 11.25
C PRO A 460 5.79 23.36 10.53
N ILE A 461 5.02 23.12 9.48
CA ILE A 461 4.26 24.13 8.76
C ILE A 461 2.83 24.10 9.30
N PRO A 462 2.31 25.18 9.90
CA PRO A 462 0.93 25.20 10.41
C PRO A 462 -0.08 24.68 9.39
N VAL A 463 -1.13 24.00 9.83
CA VAL A 463 -2.17 23.31 9.02
C VAL A 463 -1.63 22.10 8.27
N LEU A 464 -0.58 22.25 7.43
CA LEU A 464 -0.06 21.15 6.61
C LEU A 464 0.53 20.04 7.47
N SER A 465 1.28 20.41 8.50
CA SER A 465 1.85 19.44 9.44
C SER A 465 0.79 18.67 10.21
N SER A 466 -0.36 19.29 10.50
CA SER A 466 -1.51 18.58 11.09
C SER A 466 -2.09 17.53 10.14
N ILE A 467 -2.20 17.83 8.83
CA ILE A 467 -2.64 16.87 7.81
C ILE A 467 -1.69 15.67 7.75
N THR A 468 -0.39 15.86 7.98
CA THR A 468 0.58 14.76 8.00
C THR A 468 0.39 13.80 9.18
N GLY A 469 -0.39 14.18 10.19
CA GLY A 469 -0.81 13.30 11.29
C GLY A 469 -1.54 12.04 10.79
N LEU A 470 -2.33 12.14 9.72
CA LEU A 470 -2.96 11.00 9.05
C LEU A 470 -1.96 9.97 8.50
N PHE A 471 -0.69 10.33 8.42
CA PHE A 471 0.43 9.49 7.99
C PHE A 471 1.43 9.27 9.12
N TYR A 472 1.03 9.47 10.38
CA TYR A 472 1.89 9.40 11.56
C TYR A 472 3.12 10.31 11.46
N ARG A 473 3.04 11.41 10.69
CA ARG A 473 4.14 12.32 10.37
C ARG A 473 5.38 11.63 9.80
N ASN A 474 5.18 10.44 9.24
CA ASN A 474 6.26 9.67 8.66
C ASN A 474 6.49 10.11 7.21
N PRO A 475 7.62 10.74 6.88
CA PRO A 475 7.91 11.21 5.53
C PRO A 475 7.99 10.06 4.51
N HIS A 476 8.37 8.85 4.93
CA HIS A 476 8.44 7.69 4.02
C HIS A 476 7.05 7.27 3.53
N ARG A 477 6.04 7.33 4.39
CA ARG A 477 4.64 7.10 3.97
C ARG A 477 4.22 8.11 2.89
N LEU A 478 4.52 9.39 3.10
CA LEU A 478 4.19 10.46 2.14
C LEU A 478 4.95 10.35 0.82
N LYS A 479 6.20 9.85 0.84
CA LYS A 479 6.99 9.60 -0.37
C LYS A 479 6.32 8.57 -1.29
N ALA A 480 5.72 7.52 -0.76
CA ALA A 480 4.97 6.54 -1.54
C ALA A 480 3.81 7.18 -2.34
N MET A 481 3.11 8.14 -1.74
CA MET A 481 2.06 8.91 -2.44
C MET A 481 2.63 9.72 -3.61
N THR A 482 3.76 10.39 -3.40
CA THR A 482 4.38 11.21 -4.46
C THR A 482 4.96 10.36 -5.58
N ALA A 483 5.38 9.12 -5.32
CA ALA A 483 5.91 8.21 -6.33
C ALA A 483 4.91 7.95 -7.46
N VAL A 484 3.60 7.90 -7.18
CA VAL A 484 2.53 7.77 -8.19
C VAL A 484 2.65 8.83 -9.28
N LEU A 485 2.85 10.08 -8.86
CA LEU A 485 2.88 11.26 -9.76
C LEU A 485 4.27 11.43 -10.39
N ALA A 486 5.33 11.14 -9.62
CA ALA A 486 6.70 11.18 -10.08
C ALA A 486 6.95 10.22 -11.25
N VAL A 487 6.42 8.99 -11.19
CA VAL A 487 6.51 8.03 -12.31
C VAL A 487 5.93 8.61 -13.60
N LEU A 488 4.81 9.32 -13.55
CA LEU A 488 4.25 9.97 -14.76
C LEU A 488 5.13 11.09 -15.29
N LEU A 489 5.76 11.88 -14.42
CA LEU A 489 6.72 12.92 -14.82
C LEU A 489 7.95 12.29 -15.47
N VAL A 490 8.46 11.19 -14.91
CA VAL A 490 9.56 10.41 -15.51
C VAL A 490 9.18 9.89 -16.88
N VAL A 491 7.97 9.36 -17.07
CA VAL A 491 7.47 8.93 -18.39
C VAL A 491 7.51 10.07 -19.40
N ILE A 492 7.11 11.28 -19.01
CA ILE A 492 7.16 12.47 -19.90
C ILE A 492 8.61 12.85 -20.24
N ALA A 493 9.51 12.80 -19.25
CA ALA A 493 10.94 13.05 -19.48
C ALA A 493 11.53 12.03 -20.47
N LEU A 494 11.32 10.74 -20.21
CA LEU A 494 11.83 9.64 -21.04
C LEU A 494 11.27 9.69 -22.47
N ASP A 495 9.97 9.98 -22.65
CA ASP A 495 9.39 10.13 -23.98
C ASP A 495 9.98 11.35 -24.71
N THR A 496 10.23 12.45 -24.00
CA THR A 496 10.87 13.64 -24.57
C THR A 496 12.31 13.34 -24.97
N LEU A 497 13.10 12.70 -24.12
CA LEU A 497 14.46 12.25 -24.43
C LEU A 497 14.47 11.30 -25.63
N ARG A 498 13.57 10.34 -25.66
CA ARG A 498 13.39 9.42 -26.77
C ARG A 498 13.13 10.16 -28.08
N THR A 499 12.25 11.17 -28.08
CA THR A 499 11.94 11.95 -29.29
C THR A 499 13.12 12.82 -29.74
N TRP A 500 13.91 13.35 -28.82
CA TRP A 500 15.11 14.11 -29.14
C TRP A 500 16.26 13.25 -29.68
N LEU A 501 16.41 12.04 -29.12
CA LEU A 501 17.43 11.09 -29.53
C LEU A 501 17.05 10.29 -30.79
N ALA A 502 15.78 10.28 -31.19
CA ALA A 502 15.31 9.51 -32.34
C ALA A 502 16.06 9.82 -33.64
N PRO A 503 16.40 11.09 -34.02
CA PRO A 503 17.17 11.40 -35.24
C PRO A 503 18.59 10.84 -35.17
N VAL A 504 19.23 10.86 -33.97
CA VAL A 504 20.57 10.32 -33.77
C VAL A 504 20.53 8.80 -33.90
N ALA A 505 19.58 8.15 -33.23
CA ALA A 505 19.37 6.71 -33.31
C ALA A 505 19.07 6.26 -34.74
N ALA A 506 18.26 7.04 -35.51
CA ALA A 506 17.97 6.73 -36.89
C ALA A 506 19.25 6.79 -37.78
N ARG A 507 20.14 7.75 -37.56
CA ARG A 507 21.43 7.86 -38.28
C ARG A 507 22.33 6.68 -37.97
N ILE A 508 22.42 6.28 -36.70
CA ILE A 508 23.20 5.10 -36.26
C ILE A 508 22.64 3.83 -36.89
N CYS A 509 21.33 3.64 -36.85
CA CYS A 509 20.66 2.47 -37.41
C CYS A 509 20.80 2.43 -38.95
N SER A 510 20.74 3.56 -39.63
CA SER A 510 20.94 3.63 -41.11
C SER A 510 22.36 3.33 -41.48
N GLY A 511 23.35 3.84 -40.73
CA GLY A 511 24.77 3.49 -40.89
C GLY A 511 25.03 2.01 -40.70
N LEU A 512 24.49 1.41 -39.66
CA LEU A 512 24.61 -0.02 -39.40
C LEU A 512 23.94 -0.87 -40.48
N ARG A 513 22.75 -0.50 -40.94
CA ARG A 513 22.06 -1.14 -42.07
C ARG A 513 22.92 -1.10 -43.35
N GLY A 514 23.47 0.09 -43.69
CA GLY A 514 24.33 0.27 -44.85
C GLY A 514 25.61 -0.58 -44.74
N ALA A 515 26.18 -0.71 -43.56
CA ALA A 515 27.33 -1.61 -43.33
C ALA A 515 26.95 -3.09 -43.52
N LEU A 516 25.83 -3.53 -42.97
CA LEU A 516 25.35 -4.91 -43.11
C LEU A 516 24.88 -5.23 -44.53
N ALA A 517 24.32 -4.27 -45.28
CA ALA A 517 23.94 -4.47 -46.66
C ALA A 517 25.16 -4.77 -47.57
N ARG A 518 26.33 -4.20 -47.23
CA ARG A 518 27.59 -4.52 -47.95
C ARG A 518 28.06 -5.93 -47.77
N THR A 519 27.55 -6.66 -46.79
CA THR A 519 27.91 -8.08 -46.54
C THR A 519 27.08 -9.07 -47.38
N GLY A 520 26.15 -8.60 -48.21
CA GLY A 520 25.31 -9.45 -49.06
C GLY A 520 24.20 -10.19 -48.32
N LEU A 521 23.89 -9.81 -47.06
CA LEU A 521 22.80 -10.40 -46.28
C LEU A 521 21.43 -9.96 -46.80
N ALA A 522 20.45 -10.85 -46.74
CA ALA A 522 19.07 -10.55 -47.11
C ALA A 522 18.47 -9.43 -46.22
N ASP A 523 17.62 -8.56 -46.76
CA ASP A 523 16.98 -7.42 -46.06
C ASP A 523 16.21 -7.86 -44.79
N SER A 524 15.60 -9.07 -44.83
CA SER A 524 14.93 -9.66 -43.67
C SER A 524 15.91 -9.95 -42.52
N THR A 525 17.08 -10.48 -42.84
CA THR A 525 18.18 -10.78 -41.90
C THR A 525 18.75 -9.48 -41.31
N ILE A 526 19.01 -8.48 -42.18
CA ILE A 526 19.48 -7.14 -41.74
C ILE A 526 18.47 -6.49 -40.80
N SER A 527 17.18 -6.56 -41.13
CA SER A 527 16.12 -6.05 -40.26
C SER A 527 16.05 -6.78 -38.90
N MET A 528 16.23 -8.09 -38.90
CA MET A 528 16.28 -8.90 -37.69
C MET A 528 17.49 -8.54 -36.81
N VAL A 529 18.69 -8.48 -37.40
CA VAL A 529 19.94 -8.14 -36.69
C VAL A 529 19.89 -6.72 -36.12
N THR A 530 19.38 -5.74 -36.87
CA THR A 530 19.24 -4.35 -36.37
C THR A 530 18.23 -4.24 -35.23
N ARG A 531 17.12 -4.98 -35.26
CA ARG A 531 16.16 -5.05 -34.14
C ARG A 531 16.76 -5.73 -32.91
N ALA A 532 17.47 -6.84 -33.11
CA ALA A 532 18.17 -7.54 -32.04
C ALA A 532 19.23 -6.66 -31.38
N ALA A 533 20.06 -5.96 -32.20
CA ALA A 533 21.05 -5.01 -31.69
C ALA A 533 20.41 -3.89 -30.87
N ALA A 534 19.31 -3.30 -31.37
CA ALA A 534 18.56 -2.26 -30.64
C ALA A 534 18.00 -2.82 -29.30
N ALA A 535 17.46 -4.03 -29.29
CA ALA A 535 16.99 -4.68 -28.06
C ALA A 535 18.12 -4.93 -27.07
N VAL A 536 19.28 -5.40 -27.54
CA VAL A 536 20.47 -5.61 -26.70
C VAL A 536 20.97 -4.28 -26.11
N ILE A 537 20.99 -3.21 -26.87
CA ILE A 537 21.40 -1.88 -26.37
C ILE A 537 20.42 -1.42 -25.28
N VAL A 538 19.11 -1.58 -25.46
CA VAL A 538 18.11 -1.25 -24.45
C VAL A 538 18.34 -2.08 -23.18
N VAL A 539 18.58 -3.38 -23.29
CA VAL A 539 18.88 -4.25 -22.15
C VAL A 539 20.15 -3.78 -21.43
N ILE A 540 21.23 -3.49 -22.16
CA ILE A 540 22.49 -3.00 -21.58
C ILE A 540 22.28 -1.66 -20.84
N LEU A 541 21.48 -0.74 -21.39
CA LEU A 541 21.19 0.54 -20.75
C LEU A 541 20.29 0.41 -19.52
N CYS A 542 19.39 -0.58 -19.51
CA CYS A 542 18.49 -0.83 -18.38
C CYS A 542 19.13 -1.76 -17.31
N ALA A 543 20.10 -2.60 -17.68
CA ALA A 543 20.69 -3.59 -16.79
C ALA A 543 21.23 -3.00 -15.47
N PRO A 544 21.95 -1.86 -15.44
CA PRO A 544 22.39 -1.27 -14.18
C PRO A 544 21.23 -0.93 -13.25
N ALA A 545 20.17 -0.30 -13.77
CA ALA A 545 18.98 0.04 -12.99
C ALA A 545 18.26 -1.22 -12.48
N MET A 546 18.22 -2.29 -13.28
CA MET A 546 17.62 -3.57 -12.88
C MET A 546 18.43 -4.26 -11.78
N VAL A 547 19.76 -4.28 -11.90
CA VAL A 547 20.66 -4.89 -10.91
C VAL A 547 20.58 -4.11 -9.59
N VAL A 548 20.75 -2.79 -9.65
CA VAL A 548 20.71 -1.93 -8.46
C VAL A 548 19.33 -1.97 -7.81
N GLY A 549 18.26 -1.94 -8.60
CA GLY A 549 16.89 -2.09 -8.09
C GLY A 549 16.65 -3.44 -7.41
N SER A 550 17.15 -4.55 -8.00
CA SER A 550 17.05 -5.89 -7.39
C SER A 550 17.87 -6.00 -6.10
N GLN A 551 19.06 -5.39 -6.05
CA GLN A 551 19.86 -5.34 -4.81
C GLN A 551 19.17 -4.51 -3.72
N ALA A 552 18.54 -3.39 -4.08
CA ALA A 552 17.77 -2.56 -3.17
C ALA A 552 16.60 -3.35 -2.57
N ILE A 553 15.82 -4.07 -3.40
CA ILE A 553 14.73 -4.93 -2.94
C ILE A 553 15.25 -6.00 -1.97
N ALA A 554 16.31 -6.71 -2.34
CA ALA A 554 16.90 -7.74 -1.48
C ALA A 554 17.42 -7.17 -0.16
N SER A 555 17.97 -5.96 -0.16
CA SER A 555 18.43 -5.27 1.04
C SER A 555 17.26 -4.91 1.96
N ASP A 556 16.18 -4.34 1.42
CA ASP A 556 14.98 -4.01 2.19
C ASP A 556 14.31 -5.24 2.81
N VAL A 557 14.30 -6.36 2.07
CA VAL A 557 13.77 -7.64 2.55
C VAL A 557 14.63 -8.19 3.69
N ARG A 558 15.96 -8.15 3.56
CA ARG A 558 16.86 -8.58 4.65
C ARG A 558 16.68 -7.72 5.89
N GLU A 559 16.59 -6.41 5.72
CA GLU A 559 16.37 -5.49 6.84
C GLU A 559 15.10 -5.80 7.63
N GLY A 560 14.04 -6.22 6.95
CA GLY A 560 12.76 -6.51 7.60
C GLY A 560 12.60 -7.93 8.15
N TYR A 561 13.43 -8.90 7.69
CA TYR A 561 13.21 -10.31 7.98
C TYR A 561 14.42 -11.05 8.56
N GLN A 562 15.63 -10.56 8.33
CA GLN A 562 16.84 -11.22 8.82
C GLN A 562 17.48 -10.36 9.90
N PRO A 563 17.55 -10.86 11.15
CA PRO A 563 18.23 -10.16 12.20
C PRO A 563 19.72 -10.03 11.88
N VAL A 564 20.23 -8.82 11.91
CA VAL A 564 21.67 -8.55 11.77
C VAL A 564 22.24 -8.43 13.18
N LEU A 565 23.27 -9.21 13.49
CA LEU A 565 23.96 -9.15 14.78
C LEU A 565 24.40 -7.68 15.07
N GLY A 566 23.97 -7.17 16.22
CA GLY A 566 24.21 -5.77 16.60
C GLY A 566 23.19 -4.75 16.10
N ASP A 567 22.17 -5.18 15.31
CA ASP A 567 21.06 -4.31 14.93
C ASP A 567 19.99 -4.27 16.03
N THR A 568 19.67 -3.06 16.49
CA THR A 568 18.69 -2.81 17.56
C THR A 568 17.23 -2.88 17.07
N ARG A 569 16.99 -3.25 15.81
CA ARG A 569 15.67 -3.21 15.17
C ARG A 569 14.93 -4.53 15.13
N PHE A 570 15.56 -5.64 15.45
CA PHE A 570 14.86 -6.92 15.43
C PHE A 570 14.29 -7.32 16.81
N ILE A 571 13.21 -8.10 16.77
CA ILE A 571 12.41 -8.51 17.95
C ILE A 571 12.94 -9.81 18.52
N ALA A 572 13.22 -10.82 17.69
CA ALA A 572 13.70 -12.13 18.13
C ALA A 572 14.71 -12.71 17.14
N ASP A 573 15.74 -13.38 17.64
CA ASP A 573 16.71 -14.09 16.81
C ASP A 573 16.23 -15.50 16.43
N GLU A 574 17.04 -16.23 15.61
CA GLU A 574 16.66 -17.56 15.16
C GLU A 574 16.59 -18.58 16.30
N ALA A 575 17.44 -18.46 17.33
CA ALA A 575 17.45 -19.38 18.46
C ALA A 575 16.22 -19.16 19.35
N GLU A 576 15.82 -17.90 19.54
CA GLU A 576 14.58 -17.53 20.24
C GLU A 576 13.35 -18.04 19.48
N LEU A 577 13.28 -17.78 18.16
CA LEU A 577 12.18 -18.29 17.33
C LEU A 577 12.13 -19.82 17.30
N ALA A 578 13.29 -20.51 17.34
CA ALA A 578 13.35 -21.96 17.42
C ALA A 578 12.84 -22.47 18.79
N MET A 579 13.18 -21.79 19.89
CA MET A 579 12.62 -22.07 21.22
C MET A 579 11.10 -21.93 21.20
N ILE A 580 10.58 -20.77 20.73
CA ILE A 580 9.14 -20.54 20.67
C ILE A 580 8.41 -21.64 19.90
N ARG A 581 8.98 -22.15 18.78
CA ARG A 581 8.36 -23.22 17.99
C ARG A 581 8.30 -24.56 18.71
N ARG A 582 9.14 -24.80 19.72
CA ARG A 582 9.12 -26.04 20.53
C ARG A 582 8.11 -26.01 21.66
N LEU A 583 7.63 -24.82 22.07
CA LEU A 583 6.72 -24.67 23.19
C LEU A 583 5.46 -25.56 23.14
N PRO A 584 4.87 -25.88 21.98
CA PRO A 584 3.75 -26.82 21.90
C PRO A 584 4.07 -28.25 22.39
N ASP A 585 5.34 -28.65 22.36
CA ASP A 585 5.78 -29.97 22.87
C ASP A 585 6.05 -29.93 24.36
N GLU A 586 6.15 -28.76 24.97
CA GLU A 586 6.58 -28.55 26.35
C GLU A 586 5.48 -28.01 27.27
N LEU A 587 4.50 -27.32 26.69
CA LEU A 587 3.42 -26.65 27.41
C LEU A 587 2.05 -27.18 27.00
N PRO A 588 1.05 -27.11 27.92
CA PRO A 588 -0.34 -27.40 27.57
C PRO A 588 -0.89 -26.36 26.55
N ASP A 589 -1.84 -26.79 25.72
CA ASP A 589 -2.45 -25.96 24.65
C ASP A 589 -3.11 -24.68 25.18
N ASP A 590 -3.59 -24.70 26.45
CA ASP A 590 -4.23 -23.57 27.10
C ASP A 590 -3.25 -22.65 27.87
N ALA A 591 -1.95 -22.87 27.70
CA ALA A 591 -0.93 -22.07 28.37
C ALA A 591 -1.07 -20.57 28.06
N VAL A 592 -0.98 -19.77 29.13
CA VAL A 592 -0.94 -18.31 29.04
C VAL A 592 0.44 -17.84 29.47
N VAL A 593 1.11 -17.13 28.56
CA VAL A 593 2.48 -16.62 28.76
C VAL A 593 2.44 -15.11 28.94
N ILE A 594 3.11 -14.61 29.99
CA ILE A 594 3.39 -13.19 30.15
C ILE A 594 4.81 -12.90 29.67
N GLY A 595 4.98 -11.87 28.87
CA GLY A 595 6.27 -11.44 28.34
C GLY A 595 6.14 -10.17 27.50
N ASP A 596 7.25 -9.49 27.23
CA ASP A 596 7.21 -8.29 26.42
C ASP A 596 7.22 -8.63 24.91
N PRO A 597 6.25 -8.14 24.12
CA PRO A 597 6.23 -8.36 22.67
C PRO A 597 7.51 -7.88 21.96
N VAL A 598 8.14 -6.80 22.46
CA VAL A 598 9.39 -6.28 21.86
C VAL A 598 10.60 -7.18 22.13
N ALA A 599 10.45 -8.10 23.08
CA ALA A 599 11.46 -9.07 23.46
C ALA A 599 11.15 -10.50 22.95
N GLY A 600 10.28 -10.63 21.95
CA GLY A 600 9.97 -11.92 21.33
C GLY A 600 8.64 -12.57 21.74
N ALA A 601 8.09 -12.27 22.92
CA ALA A 601 6.86 -12.90 23.42
C ALA A 601 5.65 -12.73 22.48
N GLY A 602 5.62 -11.65 21.67
CA GLY A 602 4.56 -11.41 20.69
C GLY A 602 4.46 -12.46 19.58
N TYR A 603 5.51 -13.23 19.33
CA TYR A 603 5.48 -14.34 18.35
C TYR A 603 4.87 -15.63 18.88
N ILE A 604 4.75 -15.79 20.22
CA ILE A 604 4.21 -17.01 20.80
C ILE A 604 2.84 -17.36 20.21
N PRO A 605 1.81 -16.51 20.27
CA PRO A 605 0.50 -16.88 19.76
C PRO A 605 0.46 -17.06 18.23
N ILE A 606 1.38 -16.43 17.50
CA ILE A 606 1.48 -16.50 16.05
C ILE A 606 2.08 -17.83 15.60
N LEU A 607 3.11 -18.32 16.31
CA LEU A 607 3.86 -19.51 15.95
C LEU A 607 3.31 -20.79 16.59
N THR A 608 2.69 -20.69 17.78
CA THR A 608 2.28 -21.84 18.59
C THR A 608 0.78 -21.99 18.76
N GLY A 609 0.02 -20.90 18.63
CA GLY A 609 -1.39 -20.87 18.97
C GLY A 609 -1.68 -20.59 20.44
N MET A 610 -0.70 -20.63 21.30
CA MET A 610 -0.83 -20.34 22.74
C MET A 610 -1.19 -18.87 22.98
N ARG A 611 -1.66 -18.56 24.17
CA ARG A 611 -2.01 -17.19 24.54
C ARG A 611 -0.80 -16.44 25.08
N SER A 612 -0.59 -15.21 24.63
CA SER A 612 0.30 -14.25 25.27
C SER A 612 -0.53 -13.09 25.80
N VAL A 613 -0.15 -12.53 26.96
CA VAL A 613 -0.88 -11.39 27.56
C VAL A 613 -0.84 -10.19 26.63
N TRP A 614 0.30 -9.91 26.03
CA TRP A 614 0.46 -8.85 25.02
C TRP A 614 1.08 -9.41 23.75
N VAL A 615 0.55 -8.99 22.60
CA VAL A 615 1.07 -9.38 21.27
C VAL A 615 1.68 -8.18 20.56
N PHE A 616 1.03 -7.03 20.66
CA PHE A 616 1.49 -5.82 19.96
C PHE A 616 2.44 -5.00 20.83
N PRO A 617 3.57 -4.51 20.25
CA PRO A 617 4.58 -3.77 21.00
C PRO A 617 4.11 -2.44 21.58
N GLY A 618 3.16 -1.78 20.92
CA GLY A 618 2.65 -0.47 21.33
C GLY A 618 1.90 -0.48 22.65
N GLN A 619 1.70 0.69 23.24
CA GLN A 619 0.83 0.87 24.39
C GLN A 619 -0.62 0.80 23.94
N ALA A 620 -1.41 -0.02 24.60
CA ALA A 620 -2.85 -0.08 24.42
C ALA A 620 -3.56 0.19 25.74
N ALA A 621 -4.87 0.37 25.67
CA ALA A 621 -5.71 0.45 26.85
C ALA A 621 -5.75 -0.94 27.50
N ASP A 622 -4.96 -1.13 28.56
CA ASP A 622 -5.05 -2.27 29.45
C ASP A 622 -6.14 -2.02 30.51
N ASP A 623 -6.68 -3.08 31.07
CA ASP A 623 -7.44 -3.02 32.33
C ASP A 623 -6.51 -2.79 33.54
N GLU A 624 -7.09 -2.64 34.71
CA GLU A 624 -6.35 -2.37 35.94
C GLU A 624 -5.32 -3.47 36.24
N ASP A 625 -5.68 -4.75 36.05
CA ASP A 625 -4.79 -5.89 36.26
C ASP A 625 -3.62 -5.90 35.27
N GLY A 626 -3.89 -5.63 33.98
CA GLY A 626 -2.86 -5.53 32.94
C GLY A 626 -1.90 -4.38 33.20
N ILE A 627 -2.43 -3.20 33.64
CA ILE A 627 -1.61 -2.05 34.03
C ILE A 627 -0.72 -2.43 35.22
N TYR A 628 -1.28 -3.13 36.20
CA TYR A 628 -0.54 -3.54 37.39
C TYR A 628 0.60 -4.49 37.06
N LEU A 629 0.34 -5.56 36.32
CA LEU A 629 1.38 -6.50 35.89
C LEU A 629 2.46 -5.81 35.04
N ARG A 630 2.08 -4.89 34.18
CA ARG A 630 2.99 -4.13 33.34
C ARG A 630 4.01 -3.31 34.15
N GLU A 631 3.58 -2.76 35.28
CA GLU A 631 4.40 -1.90 36.15
C GLU A 631 5.13 -2.68 37.26
N TYR A 632 4.52 -3.73 37.83
CA TYR A 632 4.95 -4.33 39.09
C TYR A 632 5.24 -5.85 39.06
N PHE A 633 5.16 -6.51 37.89
CA PHE A 633 5.42 -7.97 37.83
C PHE A 633 6.79 -8.38 38.44
N ASN A 634 7.83 -7.52 38.33
CA ASN A 634 9.14 -7.78 38.94
C ASN A 634 9.14 -7.78 40.48
N GLN A 635 8.05 -7.38 41.11
CA GLN A 635 7.86 -7.43 42.55
C GLN A 635 7.16 -8.73 43.03
N ILE A 636 7.05 -9.73 42.15
CA ILE A 636 6.33 -10.98 42.37
C ILE A 636 6.71 -11.72 43.69
N HIS A 637 7.93 -11.50 44.18
CA HIS A 637 8.39 -12.12 45.44
C HIS A 637 7.99 -11.34 46.70
N THR A 638 7.59 -10.09 46.55
CA THR A 638 7.33 -9.16 47.68
C THR A 638 5.92 -8.61 47.69
N ASP A 639 5.23 -8.70 46.57
CA ASP A 639 3.88 -8.17 46.35
C ASP A 639 2.89 -9.30 46.05
N PRO A 640 2.07 -9.75 47.05
CA PRO A 640 1.09 -10.79 46.84
C PRO A 640 0.05 -10.52 45.79
N HIS A 641 -0.25 -9.23 45.53
CA HIS A 641 -1.25 -8.82 44.55
C HIS A 641 -0.86 -9.20 43.10
N VAL A 642 0.45 -9.27 42.81
CA VAL A 642 0.94 -9.82 41.55
C VAL A 642 0.48 -11.26 41.36
N CYS A 643 0.65 -12.11 42.42
CA CYS A 643 0.22 -13.49 42.35
C CYS A 643 -1.30 -13.66 42.27
N GLU A 644 -2.08 -12.83 42.95
CA GLU A 644 -3.54 -12.82 42.86
C GLU A 644 -4.01 -12.58 41.40
N ILE A 645 -3.43 -11.60 40.72
CA ILE A 645 -3.76 -11.31 39.32
C ILE A 645 -3.34 -12.49 38.42
N LEU A 646 -2.14 -13.03 38.59
CA LEU A 646 -1.66 -14.17 37.80
C LEU A 646 -2.57 -15.38 37.93
N GLN A 647 -3.00 -15.70 39.14
CA GLN A 647 -3.92 -16.82 39.44
C GLN A 647 -5.31 -16.57 38.85
N HIS A 648 -5.84 -15.34 39.00
CA HIS A 648 -7.14 -14.94 38.46
C HIS A 648 -7.22 -15.14 36.95
N HIS A 649 -6.17 -14.78 36.21
CA HIS A 649 -6.10 -14.87 34.77
C HIS A 649 -5.45 -16.15 34.23
N GLY A 650 -5.07 -17.08 35.12
CA GLY A 650 -4.44 -18.37 34.75
C GLY A 650 -3.07 -18.24 34.10
N ILE A 651 -2.33 -17.15 34.39
CA ILE A 651 -1.00 -16.90 33.85
C ILE A 651 0.03 -17.71 34.64
N LYS A 652 0.65 -18.70 33.99
CA LYS A 652 1.55 -19.65 34.66
C LYS A 652 2.98 -19.61 34.12
N TYR A 653 3.24 -18.89 33.02
CA TYR A 653 4.52 -18.91 32.35
C TYR A 653 5.02 -17.48 32.08
N PHE A 654 6.32 -17.26 32.23
CA PHE A 654 7.00 -16.01 32.01
C PHE A 654 8.08 -16.15 30.94
N TYR A 655 7.97 -15.39 29.89
CA TYR A 655 8.99 -15.26 28.85
C TYR A 655 9.88 -14.07 29.18
N ALA A 656 11.16 -14.34 29.44
CA ALA A 656 12.18 -13.35 29.75
C ALA A 656 13.22 -13.30 28.62
N ASP A 657 13.58 -12.11 28.17
CA ASP A 657 14.75 -11.88 27.33
C ASP A 657 15.73 -10.95 28.04
N LYS A 658 17.03 -11.31 28.04
CA LYS A 658 18.11 -10.55 28.64
C LYS A 658 18.62 -9.45 27.72
N ASP A 659 18.39 -9.58 26.39
CA ASP A 659 18.96 -8.72 25.37
C ASP A 659 17.86 -8.07 24.53
N ILE A 660 17.39 -6.90 25.00
CA ILE A 660 16.34 -6.16 24.30
C ILE A 660 16.96 -5.39 23.15
N ARG A 661 16.64 -5.79 21.93
CA ARG A 661 17.23 -5.24 20.71
C ARG A 661 16.30 -4.31 19.95
N PHE A 662 14.99 -4.48 20.08
CA PHE A 662 14.02 -3.68 19.32
C PHE A 662 14.00 -2.23 19.81
N ASN A 663 14.34 -1.32 18.90
CA ASN A 663 14.25 0.14 19.08
C ASN A 663 14.96 0.72 20.32
N ASN A 664 16.01 0.08 20.80
CA ASN A 664 16.89 0.54 21.86
C ASN A 664 16.14 1.00 23.13
N SER A 665 15.27 0.18 23.67
CA SER A 665 14.69 0.39 25.00
C SER A 665 13.53 1.38 25.17
N GLN A 666 13.15 2.17 24.20
CA GLN A 666 12.01 3.08 24.44
C GLN A 666 10.68 2.32 24.63
N LEU A 667 10.50 1.22 23.92
CA LEU A 667 9.30 0.37 24.06
C LEU A 667 9.35 -0.52 25.31
N SER A 668 10.53 -0.91 25.76
CA SER A 668 10.68 -1.63 27.05
C SER A 668 10.23 -0.80 28.27
N LYS A 669 10.21 0.52 28.15
CA LYS A 669 9.65 1.43 29.17
C LYS A 669 8.12 1.36 29.26
N ILE A 670 7.46 0.74 28.30
CA ILE A 670 6.01 0.56 28.32
C ILE A 670 5.64 -0.52 29.35
N ARG A 671 6.52 -1.53 29.56
CA ARG A 671 6.28 -2.68 30.46
C ARG A 671 7.47 -2.87 31.41
N PRO A 672 7.78 -1.89 32.27
CA PRO A 672 8.98 -1.91 33.10
C PRO A 672 9.00 -3.09 34.10
N GLY A 673 7.82 -3.54 34.56
CA GLY A 673 7.69 -4.66 35.47
C GLY A 673 8.15 -6.00 34.90
N LEU A 674 8.22 -6.16 33.58
CA LEU A 674 8.69 -7.41 32.96
C LEU A 674 10.23 -7.54 32.92
N TYR A 675 10.93 -6.54 33.42
CA TYR A 675 12.40 -6.52 33.42
C TYR A 675 12.96 -6.59 34.86
N LYS A 676 14.15 -7.19 34.97
CA LYS A 676 14.83 -7.39 36.26
C LYS A 676 14.03 -8.28 37.23
N VAL A 677 13.27 -9.23 36.68
CA VAL A 677 12.58 -10.25 37.49
C VAL A 677 13.63 -11.22 38.03
N ASP A 678 13.59 -11.46 39.35
CA ASP A 678 14.47 -12.45 39.99
C ASP A 678 13.89 -13.85 39.75
N THR A 679 14.49 -14.59 38.83
CA THR A 679 14.11 -15.99 38.51
C THR A 679 14.99 -17.01 39.20
N SER A 680 15.83 -16.62 40.17
CA SER A 680 16.74 -17.54 40.88
C SER A 680 16.03 -18.49 41.83
N TYR A 681 14.82 -18.13 42.29
CA TYR A 681 13.94 -18.97 43.12
C TYR A 681 12.47 -18.75 42.76
N GLY A 682 11.63 -19.71 43.07
CA GLY A 682 10.18 -19.64 42.78
C GLY A 682 9.85 -19.68 41.29
N PHE A 683 10.80 -20.05 40.44
CA PHE A 683 10.64 -20.26 39.01
C PHE A 683 11.33 -21.55 38.56
N THR A 684 10.72 -22.29 37.65
CA THR A 684 11.33 -23.44 36.99
C THR A 684 11.60 -23.14 35.55
N LEU A 685 12.86 -23.24 35.11
CA LEU A 685 13.22 -23.10 33.70
C LEU A 685 12.60 -24.22 32.87
N ILE A 686 11.87 -23.88 31.82
CA ILE A 686 11.26 -24.82 30.87
C ILE A 686 12.18 -24.98 29.67
N ASP A 687 12.45 -23.89 28.97
CA ASP A 687 13.32 -23.89 27.77
C ASP A 687 14.07 -22.58 27.64
N SER A 688 15.11 -22.57 26.79
CA SER A 688 15.87 -21.37 26.47
C SER A 688 16.35 -21.37 25.02
N GLY A 689 16.46 -20.18 24.43
CA GLY A 689 16.97 -19.99 23.09
C GLY A 689 17.56 -18.60 22.92
N GLY A 690 18.81 -18.50 22.48
CA GLY A 690 19.50 -17.22 22.41
C GLY A 690 19.63 -16.54 23.77
N SER A 691 19.16 -15.30 23.87
CA SER A 691 19.11 -14.57 25.14
C SER A 691 17.79 -14.77 25.90
N ALA A 692 16.79 -15.38 25.27
CA ALA A 692 15.49 -15.60 25.85
C ALA A 692 15.39 -16.93 26.64
N SER A 693 14.47 -16.94 27.59
CA SER A 693 14.16 -18.11 28.43
C SER A 693 12.68 -18.09 28.80
N LEU A 694 12.10 -19.31 28.89
CA LEU A 694 10.74 -19.49 29.34
C LEU A 694 10.76 -20.15 30.72
N TRP A 695 10.02 -19.60 31.66
CA TRP A 695 9.95 -20.00 33.04
C TRP A 695 8.52 -20.36 33.42
N ARG A 696 8.33 -21.45 34.16
CA ARG A 696 7.09 -21.69 34.94
C ARG A 696 7.15 -20.89 36.22
N ILE A 697 6.07 -20.20 36.55
CA ILE A 697 5.92 -19.39 37.77
C ILE A 697 5.46 -20.32 38.90
N ASP A 698 6.33 -20.64 39.83
CA ASP A 698 6.03 -21.53 40.96
C ASP A 698 5.80 -20.74 42.27
N VAL A 699 6.32 -19.51 42.36
CA VAL A 699 6.22 -18.67 43.55
C VAL A 699 4.78 -18.37 43.96
N CYS A 700 3.85 -18.34 43.02
CA CYS A 700 2.43 -18.08 43.27
C CYS A 700 1.60 -19.34 43.60
N ASN A 701 2.21 -20.51 43.67
CA ASN A 701 1.52 -21.78 43.93
C ASN A 701 1.58 -22.20 45.42
N GLY A 702 2.03 -21.30 46.35
CA GLY A 702 2.15 -21.52 47.78
C GLY A 702 0.84 -21.46 48.56
#